data_b3deef004c32bbfe5a15f75c626d69fa
#
_entry.id   b3deef004c32bbfe5a15f75c626d69fa
#
_cell.length_a   1.000
_cell.length_b   1.000
_cell.length_c   1.000
_cell.angle_alpha   90.00
_cell.angle_beta   90.00
_cell.angle_gamma   90.00
#
_symmetry.space_group_name_H-M   'P 1'
#
loop_
_entity.id
_entity.type
_entity.pdbx_description
1 polymer ?
#
loop_
_entity_poly.entity_id
_entity_poly.type
_entity_poly.pdbx_seq_one_letter_code
_entity_poly.pdbx_strand_id
1 'polypeptide(L)'
;MPPISRLAPALLLLAPGPARAGEPVDFARDVRPVLSNSCFKCHGPASQMGKVRLDTREAAVKSGAIVPGSPDKSPLVERVCEPSDDDRMPPPEAGPRLTAHQVKALKQWIAEGAEYTPHWAFQRVVRPQPPTTKSPTPNAIDRFVLARLEKAGLTMSAEADRSTLLRRVTLDLTGLLPTPAEVQAFLEDRSPDAYEKAVDRLLASPHYGERHARHWLDLARYADSNGYTIDGPRTIWPYRDWVIRAFNADLPFDQFTTQQLAGDLLPGATLDQKVATGFHRNTSFNEEGGTDPEQFRVERTVDRTNTTGAVWLGLTVGCAQCHTHKYDPVTQHDYYRLYAFFDSCDEPTMPIGGNAKMEETISRLNQMEAWIQKNGGSREDIDLVKAEIKRVQGKVTTTLVMRERPAPRTTHVQIRGDFLRKGDVVQPGFPAALGATPAGKRLGRLDLARWLTSRDNPLTARVTVNREWQKFFGRGLVETENDFGMQGSLPTHPELLDWLSAEFMEGLGWSMKKLHRQIVLSATYRQASVVRPDLTQKDPRNLLLGRQSRLRLEAEVIRDAALAASGKLNTKVGGPGVYPPQPKEVFAFTQSQRTWPESKGPDRFRRGVYTYIWRQSQHPLLTTFDGADAQTACTKRNRSNTPLQALHLANDPVFVELATELGRRVERDGGGDDAAKVRFTYRACFGRDPTTQEAARVLAYLEAQRRTDAAGAWPATARVLMNLDEFITRE
;
A
#
# COMPACT_ATOMS: atom_id res chain seq x y z
N MET A 1 -11.13 -17.59 44.70
CA MET A 1 -10.66 -16.89 43.50
C MET A 1 -9.28 -16.31 43.81
N PRO A 2 -8.19 -16.82 43.24
CA PRO A 2 -6.85 -16.25 43.40
C PRO A 2 -6.67 -15.07 42.43
N PRO A 3 -5.77 -14.10 42.70
CA PRO A 3 -5.63 -12.88 41.93
C PRO A 3 -4.88 -13.10 40.62
N ILE A 4 -5.39 -12.49 39.56
CA ILE A 4 -4.81 -12.50 38.21
C ILE A 4 -3.59 -11.58 38.24
N SER A 5 -2.39 -12.16 38.07
CA SER A 5 -1.14 -11.41 37.87
C SER A 5 -1.14 -10.76 36.48
N ARG A 6 -0.98 -9.46 36.48
CA ARG A 6 -0.81 -8.65 35.25
C ARG A 6 0.56 -8.96 34.62
N LEU A 7 0.59 -9.70 33.55
CA LEU A 7 1.74 -9.80 32.64
C LEU A 7 1.75 -8.55 31.75
N ALA A 8 2.72 -7.67 31.97
CA ALA A 8 3.04 -6.60 31.07
C ALA A 8 3.68 -7.18 29.79
N PRO A 9 3.35 -6.69 28.58
CA PRO A 9 4.00 -7.13 27.37
C PRO A 9 5.45 -6.62 27.37
N ALA A 10 6.40 -7.53 27.36
CA ALA A 10 7.81 -7.22 27.13
C ALA A 10 7.95 -6.78 25.67
N LEU A 11 8.24 -5.50 25.46
CA LEU A 11 8.67 -4.93 24.20
C LEU A 11 10.06 -5.51 23.91
N LEU A 12 10.13 -6.51 23.01
CA LEU A 12 11.40 -7.00 22.48
C LEU A 12 11.99 -5.90 21.58
N LEU A 13 12.86 -5.09 22.15
CA LEU A 13 13.79 -4.25 21.40
C LEU A 13 14.74 -5.19 20.66
N LEU A 14 14.55 -5.32 19.35
CA LEU A 14 15.48 -5.98 18.45
C LEU A 14 16.80 -5.23 18.50
N ALA A 15 17.78 -5.78 19.18
CA ALA A 15 19.14 -5.29 19.15
C ALA A 15 19.70 -5.43 17.73
N PRO A 16 20.36 -4.41 17.17
CA PRO A 16 21.08 -4.55 15.91
C PRO A 16 22.13 -5.66 16.05
N GLY A 17 22.20 -6.54 15.06
CA GLY A 17 23.16 -7.64 15.02
C GLY A 17 24.61 -7.15 15.09
N PRO A 18 25.56 -7.98 15.53
CA PRO A 18 26.95 -7.58 15.71
C PRO A 18 27.57 -7.15 14.38
N ALA A 19 28.20 -5.98 14.37
CA ALA A 19 28.99 -5.50 13.24
C ALA A 19 30.12 -6.50 12.93
N ARG A 20 30.25 -6.90 11.66
CA ARG A 20 31.35 -7.72 11.18
C ARG A 20 32.66 -6.95 11.32
N ALA A 21 33.65 -7.56 11.96
CA ALA A 21 34.99 -6.99 12.07
C ALA A 21 35.58 -6.78 10.68
N GLY A 22 35.90 -5.50 10.32
CA GLY A 22 36.59 -5.14 9.08
C GLY A 22 35.80 -4.31 8.07
N GLU A 23 34.51 -4.03 8.27
CA GLU A 23 33.76 -3.07 7.42
C GLU A 23 33.91 -1.64 8.00
N PRO A 24 34.06 -0.60 7.15
CA PRO A 24 34.06 0.79 7.60
C PRO A 24 32.75 1.13 8.33
N VAL A 25 32.83 2.04 9.31
CA VAL A 25 31.65 2.44 10.05
C VAL A 25 30.73 3.27 9.17
N ASP A 26 29.49 2.84 9.02
CA ASP A 26 28.45 3.62 8.35
C ASP A 26 27.84 4.63 9.33
N PHE A 27 28.01 5.92 9.04
CA PHE A 27 27.49 6.98 9.90
C PHE A 27 25.98 6.86 10.14
N ALA A 28 25.21 6.62 9.09
CA ALA A 28 23.75 6.58 9.15
C ALA A 28 23.24 5.35 9.94
N ARG A 29 23.92 4.21 9.81
CA ARG A 29 23.56 2.95 10.48
C ARG A 29 24.08 2.87 11.91
N ASP A 30 25.34 3.21 12.13
CA ASP A 30 26.08 2.84 13.36
C ASP A 30 26.24 4.01 14.33
N VAL A 31 26.32 5.25 13.83
CA VAL A 31 26.67 6.45 14.62
C VAL A 31 25.46 7.35 14.84
N ARG A 32 24.75 7.72 13.78
CA ARG A 32 23.64 8.67 13.88
C ARG A 32 22.54 8.22 14.85
N PRO A 33 22.12 6.94 14.92
CA PRO A 33 21.16 6.49 15.93
C PRO A 33 21.65 6.70 17.36
N VAL A 34 22.95 6.54 17.61
CA VAL A 34 23.55 6.80 18.93
C VAL A 34 23.45 8.29 19.26
N LEU A 35 23.88 9.15 18.34
CA LEU A 35 23.84 10.60 18.51
C LEU A 35 22.40 11.12 18.69
N SER A 36 21.45 10.63 17.86
CA SER A 36 20.06 11.08 17.91
C SER A 36 19.34 10.66 19.19
N ASN A 37 19.57 9.44 19.66
CA ASN A 37 18.92 8.94 20.87
C ASN A 37 19.50 9.50 22.17
N SER A 38 20.81 9.73 22.20
CA SER A 38 21.55 10.03 23.43
C SER A 38 22.08 11.45 23.51
N CYS A 39 22.20 12.20 22.39
CA CYS A 39 22.89 13.48 22.35
C CYS A 39 22.05 14.64 21.82
N PHE A 40 21.28 14.48 20.74
CA PHE A 40 20.62 15.59 20.03
C PHE A 40 19.54 16.30 20.84
N LYS A 41 19.00 15.68 21.91
CA LYS A 41 18.03 16.33 22.80
C LYS A 41 18.67 17.59 23.47
N CYS A 42 19.94 17.53 23.81
CA CYS A 42 20.68 18.58 24.47
C CYS A 42 21.70 19.29 23.53
N HIS A 43 22.20 18.58 22.52
CA HIS A 43 23.25 19.02 21.60
C HIS A 43 22.78 18.97 20.13
N GLY A 44 21.59 19.43 19.85
CA GLY A 44 20.96 19.41 18.53
C GLY A 44 20.50 20.79 18.07
N PRO A 45 19.65 20.86 17.03
CA PRO A 45 19.20 22.15 16.49
C PRO A 45 18.31 22.93 17.46
N ALA A 46 17.54 22.24 18.33
CA ALA A 46 16.61 22.85 19.28
C ALA A 46 17.27 23.28 20.60
N SER A 47 18.40 22.68 20.99
CA SER A 47 19.13 22.95 22.22
C SER A 47 20.62 22.76 21.96
N GLN A 48 21.45 23.66 22.49
CA GLN A 48 22.90 23.66 22.31
C GLN A 48 23.60 23.83 23.67
N MET A 49 23.31 22.91 24.60
CA MET A 49 23.89 22.95 25.95
C MET A 49 25.41 22.89 25.86
N GLY A 50 26.08 23.70 26.67
CA GLY A 50 27.53 23.84 26.61
C GLY A 50 28.07 24.40 25.28
N LYS A 51 27.23 25.05 24.48
CA LYS A 51 27.57 25.52 23.11
C LYS A 51 28.02 24.43 22.16
N VAL A 52 27.66 23.15 22.46
CA VAL A 52 27.96 21.99 21.63
C VAL A 52 26.74 21.65 20.77
N ARG A 53 27.01 21.39 19.51
CA ARG A 53 26.01 20.93 18.53
C ARG A 53 26.57 19.74 17.74
N LEU A 54 25.85 18.63 17.69
CA LEU A 54 26.31 17.35 17.14
C LEU A 54 25.46 16.84 15.95
N ASP A 55 24.47 17.57 15.50
CA ASP A 55 23.56 17.13 14.41
C ASP A 55 24.13 17.41 13.02
N THR A 56 25.16 18.26 12.91
CA THR A 56 25.90 18.52 11.67
C THR A 56 27.40 18.40 11.89
N ARG A 57 28.15 17.93 10.89
CA ARG A 57 29.60 17.79 10.94
C ARG A 57 30.28 19.13 11.24
N GLU A 58 29.88 20.16 10.47
CA GLU A 58 30.46 21.51 10.61
C GLU A 58 30.31 22.06 12.05
N ALA A 59 29.12 21.91 12.62
CA ALA A 59 28.86 22.39 13.98
C ALA A 59 29.60 21.54 15.04
N ALA A 60 29.66 20.22 14.87
CA ALA A 60 30.35 19.32 15.77
C ALA A 60 31.87 19.57 15.81
N VAL A 61 32.47 19.80 14.64
CA VAL A 61 33.90 20.16 14.52
C VAL A 61 34.16 21.59 15.02
N LYS A 62 33.30 22.55 14.64
CA LYS A 62 33.44 23.95 15.07
C LYS A 62 33.30 24.12 16.59
N SER A 63 32.45 23.34 17.23
CA SER A 63 32.32 23.32 18.69
C SER A 63 33.50 22.66 19.42
N GLY A 64 34.40 22.02 18.68
CA GLY A 64 35.51 21.24 19.24
C GLY A 64 35.09 19.91 19.86
N ALA A 65 33.83 19.54 19.78
CA ALA A 65 33.34 18.28 20.36
C ALA A 65 33.91 17.03 19.65
N ILE A 66 34.24 17.16 18.37
CA ILE A 66 34.84 16.11 17.54
C ILE A 66 36.09 16.66 16.86
N VAL A 67 37.19 15.92 16.96
CA VAL A 67 38.43 16.14 16.22
C VAL A 67 38.60 15.05 15.19
N PRO A 68 38.27 15.30 13.89
CA PRO A 68 38.36 14.27 12.86
C PRO A 68 39.72 13.56 12.82
N GLY A 69 39.73 12.25 12.69
CA GLY A 69 40.93 11.41 12.69
C GLY A 69 41.56 11.19 14.08
N SER A 70 41.03 11.79 15.15
CA SER A 70 41.63 11.73 16.48
C SER A 70 40.59 11.44 17.58
N PRO A 71 40.18 10.20 17.78
CA PRO A 71 39.17 9.84 18.80
C PRO A 71 39.59 10.27 20.21
N ASP A 72 40.87 10.04 20.56
CA ASP A 72 41.40 10.36 21.90
C ASP A 72 41.53 11.85 22.21
N LYS A 73 41.46 12.72 21.18
CA LYS A 73 41.42 14.16 21.31
C LYS A 73 40.01 14.75 21.19
N SER A 74 39.02 13.91 21.06
CA SER A 74 37.62 14.32 20.88
C SER A 74 36.87 14.32 22.21
N PRO A 75 36.47 15.50 22.74
CA PRO A 75 35.70 15.60 23.99
C PRO A 75 34.45 14.75 24.03
N LEU A 76 33.81 14.51 22.88
CA LEU A 76 32.70 13.56 22.77
C LEU A 76 33.08 12.17 23.31
N VAL A 77 34.25 11.65 22.91
CA VAL A 77 34.72 10.33 23.34
C VAL A 77 35.07 10.30 24.79
N GLU A 78 35.77 11.34 25.26
CA GLU A 78 36.12 11.53 26.67
C GLU A 78 34.85 11.47 27.54
N ARG A 79 33.85 12.29 27.25
CA ARG A 79 32.61 12.36 28.02
C ARG A 79 31.75 11.10 28.00
N VAL A 80 31.67 10.36 26.87
CA VAL A 80 30.93 9.10 26.84
C VAL A 80 31.66 7.93 27.50
N CYS A 81 32.97 8.04 27.70
CA CYS A 81 33.81 7.06 28.41
C CYS A 81 34.01 7.42 29.89
N GLU A 82 33.59 8.59 30.34
CA GLU A 82 33.83 9.10 31.71
C GLU A 82 33.22 8.16 32.76
N PRO A 83 33.99 7.65 33.73
CA PRO A 83 33.49 6.77 34.78
C PRO A 83 32.58 7.48 35.80
N SER A 84 32.82 8.76 36.08
CA SER A 84 32.00 9.55 37.01
C SER A 84 30.62 9.83 36.44
N ASP A 85 29.57 9.67 37.25
CA ASP A 85 28.23 10.01 36.86
C ASP A 85 27.97 11.53 36.77
N ASP A 86 28.77 12.33 37.43
CA ASP A 86 28.65 13.80 37.41
C ASP A 86 29.16 14.42 36.11
N ASP A 87 30.12 13.80 35.48
CA ASP A 87 30.80 14.31 34.27
C ASP A 87 30.50 13.56 32.99
N ARG A 88 29.84 12.40 33.04
CA ARG A 88 29.57 11.58 31.87
C ARG A 88 28.48 12.16 30.96
N MET A 89 28.53 11.74 29.69
CA MET A 89 27.45 11.94 28.71
C MET A 89 26.93 10.61 28.16
N PRO A 90 25.61 10.43 28.03
CA PRO A 90 24.57 11.30 28.58
C PRO A 90 24.55 11.25 30.10
N PRO A 91 24.12 12.34 30.77
CA PRO A 91 24.03 12.36 32.25
C PRO A 91 22.92 11.38 32.72
N PRO A 92 22.97 10.90 33.99
CA PRO A 92 22.05 9.87 34.49
C PRO A 92 20.56 10.14 34.26
N GLU A 93 20.14 11.37 34.43
CA GLU A 93 18.75 11.82 34.25
C GLU A 93 18.33 11.87 32.76
N ALA A 94 19.27 11.93 31.83
CA ALA A 94 19.00 11.97 30.39
C ALA A 94 18.99 10.57 29.75
N GLY A 95 19.68 9.60 30.37
CA GLY A 95 19.68 8.24 29.86
C GLY A 95 20.80 7.32 30.36
N PRO A 96 20.75 6.03 29.98
CA PRO A 96 21.80 5.08 30.36
C PRO A 96 23.14 5.39 29.66
N ARG A 97 24.23 4.83 30.19
CA ARG A 97 25.54 4.85 29.54
C ARG A 97 25.46 4.19 28.16
N LEU A 98 26.27 4.67 27.23
CA LEU A 98 26.43 4.00 25.94
C LEU A 98 27.04 2.61 26.13
N THR A 99 26.60 1.66 25.33
CA THR A 99 27.17 0.32 25.33
C THR A 99 28.61 0.34 24.76
N ALA A 100 29.43 -0.64 25.11
CA ALA A 100 30.78 -0.79 24.57
C ALA A 100 30.81 -0.82 23.04
N HIS A 101 29.78 -1.40 22.41
CA HIS A 101 29.62 -1.43 20.96
C HIS A 101 29.39 -0.02 20.38
N GLN A 102 28.53 0.78 21.01
CA GLN A 102 28.23 2.16 20.58
C GLN A 102 29.47 3.06 20.73
N VAL A 103 30.19 2.94 21.84
CA VAL A 103 31.45 3.67 22.07
C VAL A 103 32.51 3.28 21.04
N LYS A 104 32.62 1.97 20.71
CA LYS A 104 33.55 1.50 19.68
C LYS A 104 33.20 2.09 18.31
N ALA A 105 31.91 2.10 17.93
CA ALA A 105 31.46 2.68 16.68
C ALA A 105 31.77 4.19 16.58
N LEU A 106 31.55 4.96 17.65
CA LEU A 106 31.89 6.38 17.71
C LEU A 106 33.41 6.61 17.55
N LYS A 107 34.24 5.84 18.26
CA LYS A 107 35.71 5.95 18.17
C LYS A 107 36.21 5.63 16.76
N GLN A 108 35.74 4.55 16.19
CA GLN A 108 36.12 4.14 14.83
C GLN A 108 35.69 5.15 13.77
N TRP A 109 34.45 5.63 13.84
CA TRP A 109 33.95 6.68 12.95
C TRP A 109 34.76 7.97 13.00
N ILE A 110 35.14 8.40 14.21
CA ILE A 110 36.02 9.61 14.39
C ILE A 110 37.39 9.33 13.79
N ALA A 111 37.95 8.13 14.00
CA ALA A 111 39.27 7.75 13.45
C ALA A 111 39.23 7.72 11.90
N GLU A 112 38.10 7.37 11.30
CA GLU A 112 37.85 7.35 9.85
C GLU A 112 37.56 8.77 9.28
N GLY A 113 37.61 9.83 10.10
CA GLY A 113 37.45 11.23 9.64
C GLY A 113 36.16 11.90 10.05
N ALA A 114 35.29 11.24 10.82
CA ALA A 114 34.01 11.76 11.31
C ALA A 114 33.13 12.32 10.18
N GLU A 115 33.02 11.58 9.05
CA GLU A 115 32.17 11.99 7.94
C GLU A 115 30.69 11.73 8.24
N TYR A 116 29.86 12.75 8.04
CA TYR A 116 28.41 12.68 8.15
C TYR A 116 27.83 12.30 6.79
N THR A 117 27.82 11.01 6.47
CA THR A 117 27.25 10.55 5.21
C THR A 117 25.74 10.73 5.22
N PRO A 118 25.14 11.32 4.18
CA PRO A 118 23.69 11.39 4.05
C PRO A 118 23.09 9.98 4.08
N HIS A 119 21.91 9.83 4.69
CA HIS A 119 21.21 8.56 4.69
C HIS A 119 20.90 8.11 3.25
N TRP A 120 21.06 6.83 2.97
CA TRP A 120 20.89 6.25 1.62
C TRP A 120 19.57 6.66 0.94
N ALA A 121 18.47 6.73 1.71
CA ALA A 121 17.15 7.05 1.17
C ALA A 121 17.02 8.52 0.71
N PHE A 122 17.85 9.43 1.24
CA PHE A 122 17.82 10.85 0.88
C PHE A 122 18.87 11.21 -0.19
N GLN A 123 19.61 10.22 -0.68
CA GLN A 123 20.52 10.39 -1.79
C GLN A 123 19.80 10.14 -3.12
N ARG A 124 20.18 10.91 -4.15
CA ARG A 124 19.65 10.72 -5.51
C ARG A 124 19.82 9.27 -5.96
N VAL A 125 18.80 8.75 -6.65
CA VAL A 125 18.87 7.42 -7.26
C VAL A 125 19.98 7.40 -8.31
N VAL A 126 20.91 6.46 -8.17
CA VAL A 126 21.99 6.20 -9.13
C VAL A 126 21.73 4.84 -9.77
N ARG A 127 21.88 4.72 -11.09
CA ARG A 127 21.71 3.45 -11.79
C ARG A 127 22.99 2.63 -11.72
N PRO A 128 23.11 1.60 -10.86
CA PRO A 128 24.29 0.77 -10.79
C PRO A 128 24.34 -0.19 -11.99
N GLN A 129 25.55 -0.64 -12.35
CA GLN A 129 25.70 -1.69 -13.35
C GLN A 129 25.33 -3.05 -12.73
N PRO A 130 24.52 -3.88 -13.44
CA PRO A 130 24.25 -5.23 -12.96
C PRO A 130 25.55 -6.03 -12.81
N PRO A 131 25.77 -6.69 -11.67
CA PRO A 131 27.03 -7.37 -11.38
C PRO A 131 27.26 -8.57 -12.31
N THR A 132 28.53 -8.96 -12.47
CA THR A 132 28.89 -10.23 -13.10
C THR A 132 28.66 -11.36 -12.11
N THR A 133 28.09 -12.46 -12.56
CA THR A 133 27.75 -13.65 -11.75
C THR A 133 28.43 -14.89 -12.34
N LYS A 134 28.67 -15.91 -11.52
CA LYS A 134 29.24 -17.18 -11.96
C LYS A 134 28.32 -17.89 -12.96
N SER A 135 27.01 -17.82 -12.71
CA SER A 135 25.98 -18.34 -13.62
C SER A 135 25.47 -17.21 -14.52
N PRO A 136 25.74 -17.22 -15.82
CA PRO A 136 25.26 -16.20 -16.73
C PRO A 136 23.73 -16.14 -16.77
N THR A 137 23.15 -14.94 -16.61
CA THR A 137 21.73 -14.70 -16.80
C THR A 137 21.51 -13.39 -17.53
N PRO A 138 20.59 -13.32 -18.50
CA PRO A 138 20.31 -12.07 -19.22
C PRO A 138 19.52 -11.07 -18.38
N ASN A 139 18.74 -11.53 -17.38
CA ASN A 139 17.89 -10.67 -16.58
C ASN A 139 18.71 -9.95 -15.50
N ALA A 140 18.62 -8.63 -15.45
CA ALA A 140 19.37 -7.82 -14.50
C ALA A 140 18.95 -8.08 -13.04
N ILE A 141 17.66 -8.30 -12.77
CA ILE A 141 17.17 -8.65 -11.43
C ILE A 141 17.90 -9.88 -10.91
N ASP A 142 17.97 -10.92 -11.75
CA ASP A 142 18.61 -12.20 -11.38
C ASP A 142 20.10 -12.02 -11.10
N ARG A 143 20.77 -11.14 -11.83
CA ARG A 143 22.21 -10.86 -11.60
C ARG A 143 22.45 -10.26 -10.22
N PHE A 144 21.64 -9.32 -9.76
CA PHE A 144 21.75 -8.74 -8.42
C PHE A 144 21.46 -9.76 -7.33
N VAL A 145 20.42 -10.59 -7.52
CA VAL A 145 20.03 -11.62 -6.55
C VAL A 145 21.09 -12.73 -6.48
N LEU A 146 21.56 -13.23 -7.64
CA LEU A 146 22.60 -14.24 -7.71
C LEU A 146 23.90 -13.79 -7.05
N ALA A 147 24.34 -12.56 -7.31
CA ALA A 147 25.57 -12.04 -6.70
C ALA A 147 25.52 -12.04 -5.16
N ARG A 148 24.35 -11.75 -4.58
CA ARG A 148 24.14 -11.81 -3.11
C ARG A 148 24.10 -13.25 -2.60
N LEU A 149 23.44 -14.16 -3.30
CA LEU A 149 23.40 -15.57 -2.96
C LEU A 149 24.80 -16.19 -3.05
N GLU A 150 25.54 -15.94 -4.13
CA GLU A 150 26.90 -16.44 -4.32
C GLU A 150 27.85 -15.95 -3.21
N LYS A 151 27.74 -14.68 -2.78
CA LYS A 151 28.51 -14.14 -1.65
C LYS A 151 28.19 -14.88 -0.34
N ALA A 152 26.95 -15.37 -0.17
CA ALA A 152 26.53 -16.16 0.98
C ALA A 152 26.80 -17.67 0.83
N GLY A 153 27.36 -18.12 -0.30
CA GLY A 153 27.54 -19.53 -0.63
C GLY A 153 26.21 -20.27 -0.77
N LEU A 154 25.23 -19.61 -1.38
CA LEU A 154 23.88 -20.11 -1.68
C LEU A 154 23.60 -20.03 -3.18
N THR A 155 22.57 -20.73 -3.62
CA THR A 155 22.09 -20.73 -5.01
C THR A 155 20.59 -20.48 -5.05
N MET A 156 20.08 -20.05 -6.19
CA MET A 156 18.62 -20.00 -6.44
C MET A 156 18.02 -21.42 -6.37
N SER A 157 16.77 -21.50 -5.96
CA SER A 157 15.97 -22.72 -6.10
C SER A 157 15.68 -23.02 -7.57
N ALA A 158 15.38 -24.28 -7.88
CA ALA A 158 14.92 -24.64 -9.22
C ALA A 158 13.63 -23.88 -9.57
N GLU A 159 13.36 -23.79 -10.86
CA GLU A 159 12.11 -23.23 -11.36
C GLU A 159 10.92 -24.07 -10.87
N ALA A 160 9.82 -23.41 -10.50
CA ALA A 160 8.57 -24.07 -10.16
C ALA A 160 7.99 -24.81 -11.38
N ASP A 161 7.15 -25.82 -11.14
CA ASP A 161 6.45 -26.51 -12.22
C ASP A 161 5.52 -25.55 -12.99
N ARG A 162 5.14 -25.95 -14.20
CA ARG A 162 4.38 -25.12 -15.13
C ARG A 162 3.01 -24.71 -14.58
N SER A 163 2.31 -25.61 -13.91
CA SER A 163 0.98 -25.31 -13.35
C SER A 163 1.08 -24.33 -12.17
N THR A 164 2.06 -24.50 -11.31
CA THR A 164 2.37 -23.55 -10.22
C THR A 164 2.70 -22.16 -10.79
N LEU A 165 3.53 -22.09 -11.83
CA LEU A 165 3.87 -20.81 -12.47
C LEU A 165 2.63 -20.12 -13.09
N LEU A 166 1.80 -20.85 -13.80
CA LEU A 166 0.58 -20.28 -14.40
C LEU A 166 -0.38 -19.77 -13.32
N ARG A 167 -0.65 -20.58 -12.28
CA ARG A 167 -1.51 -20.20 -11.17
C ARG A 167 -0.96 -18.95 -10.47
N ARG A 168 0.33 -18.94 -10.13
CA ARG A 168 1.00 -17.82 -9.47
C ARG A 168 0.85 -16.53 -10.26
N VAL A 169 1.24 -16.54 -11.52
CA VAL A 169 1.24 -15.33 -12.33
C VAL A 169 -0.17 -14.83 -12.66
N THR A 170 -1.15 -15.75 -12.81
CA THR A 170 -2.56 -15.37 -13.02
C THR A 170 -3.13 -14.68 -11.78
N LEU A 171 -2.89 -15.22 -10.59
CA LEU A 171 -3.30 -14.62 -9.31
C LEU A 171 -2.60 -13.27 -9.06
N ASP A 172 -1.31 -13.19 -9.34
CA ASP A 172 -0.54 -11.97 -9.08
C ASP A 172 -0.93 -10.83 -10.04
N LEU A 173 -1.13 -11.11 -11.32
CA LEU A 173 -1.44 -10.09 -12.33
C LEU A 173 -2.93 -9.75 -12.43
N THR A 174 -3.84 -10.69 -12.17
CA THR A 174 -5.29 -10.47 -12.37
C THR A 174 -6.13 -10.67 -11.10
N GLY A 175 -5.58 -11.31 -10.07
CA GLY A 175 -6.33 -11.69 -8.87
C GLY A 175 -7.38 -12.78 -9.12
N LEU A 176 -7.23 -13.56 -10.19
CA LEU A 176 -8.15 -14.64 -10.57
C LEU A 176 -7.41 -15.97 -10.67
N LEU A 177 -8.13 -17.08 -10.55
CA LEU A 177 -7.62 -18.40 -10.88
C LEU A 177 -7.58 -18.56 -12.42
N PRO A 178 -6.60 -19.30 -12.97
CA PRO A 178 -6.68 -19.72 -14.37
C PRO A 178 -7.87 -20.67 -14.54
N THR A 179 -8.57 -20.57 -15.65
CA THR A 179 -9.65 -21.49 -16.00
C THR A 179 -9.09 -22.88 -16.33
N PRO A 180 -9.88 -23.97 -16.17
CA PRO A 180 -9.44 -25.31 -16.58
C PRO A 180 -8.95 -25.39 -18.03
N ALA A 181 -9.57 -24.63 -18.94
CA ALA A 181 -9.15 -24.56 -20.33
C ALA A 181 -7.80 -23.85 -20.52
N GLU A 182 -7.56 -22.76 -19.79
CA GLU A 182 -6.26 -22.07 -19.81
C GLU A 182 -5.14 -22.93 -19.22
N VAL A 183 -5.43 -23.71 -18.17
CA VAL A 183 -4.47 -24.68 -17.61
C VAL A 183 -4.13 -25.73 -18.66
N GLN A 184 -5.13 -26.32 -19.32
CA GLN A 184 -4.92 -27.31 -20.37
C GLN A 184 -4.07 -26.74 -21.51
N ALA A 185 -4.48 -25.62 -22.07
CA ALA A 185 -3.79 -24.98 -23.20
C ALA A 185 -2.31 -24.64 -22.86
N PHE A 186 -2.07 -24.13 -21.65
CA PHE A 186 -0.71 -23.80 -21.23
C PHE A 186 0.16 -25.04 -21.02
N LEU A 187 -0.40 -26.13 -20.45
CA LEU A 187 0.35 -27.38 -20.26
C LEU A 187 0.67 -28.07 -21.59
N GLU A 188 -0.16 -27.88 -22.61
CA GLU A 188 0.05 -28.43 -23.96
C GLU A 188 0.98 -27.58 -24.82
N ASP A 189 1.07 -26.26 -24.58
CA ASP A 189 1.98 -25.38 -25.31
C ASP A 189 3.44 -25.70 -24.93
N ARG A 190 4.20 -26.28 -25.84
CA ARG A 190 5.60 -26.66 -25.68
C ARG A 190 6.57 -25.60 -26.23
N SER A 191 6.07 -24.45 -26.71
CA SER A 191 6.91 -23.39 -27.22
C SER A 191 7.82 -22.81 -26.11
N PRO A 192 9.05 -22.40 -26.42
CA PRO A 192 9.97 -21.86 -25.40
C PRO A 192 9.49 -20.55 -24.78
N ASP A 193 8.62 -19.82 -25.46
CA ASP A 193 8.02 -18.56 -25.04
C ASP A 193 6.59 -18.70 -24.45
N ALA A 194 6.13 -19.94 -24.18
CA ALA A 194 4.78 -20.20 -23.67
C ALA A 194 4.46 -19.40 -22.39
N TYR A 195 5.42 -19.30 -21.47
CA TYR A 195 5.23 -18.55 -20.24
C TYR A 195 5.18 -17.03 -20.51
N GLU A 196 6.02 -16.51 -21.39
CA GLU A 196 6.04 -15.10 -21.79
C GLU A 196 4.71 -14.69 -22.47
N LYS A 197 4.19 -15.53 -23.38
CA LYS A 197 2.87 -15.34 -23.99
C LYS A 197 1.74 -15.32 -22.96
N ALA A 198 1.80 -16.19 -21.94
CA ALA A 198 0.83 -16.19 -20.85
C ALA A 198 0.90 -14.88 -20.04
N VAL A 199 2.11 -14.39 -19.72
CA VAL A 199 2.33 -13.11 -19.02
C VAL A 199 1.75 -11.96 -19.84
N ASP A 200 2.07 -11.87 -21.12
CA ASP A 200 1.61 -10.78 -21.99
C ASP A 200 0.07 -10.77 -22.13
N ARG A 201 -0.55 -11.94 -22.24
CA ARG A 201 -2.01 -12.08 -22.24
C ARG A 201 -2.62 -11.58 -20.91
N LEU A 202 -2.03 -11.90 -19.77
CA LEU A 202 -2.52 -11.49 -18.46
C LEU A 202 -2.36 -9.97 -18.24
N LEU A 203 -1.26 -9.38 -18.68
CA LEU A 203 -1.04 -7.93 -18.67
C LEU A 203 -2.02 -7.16 -19.56
N ALA A 204 -2.50 -7.77 -20.63
CA ALA A 204 -3.52 -7.19 -21.50
C ALA A 204 -4.96 -7.38 -20.97
N SER A 205 -5.16 -8.21 -19.96
CA SER A 205 -6.48 -8.49 -19.37
C SER A 205 -7.08 -7.25 -18.72
N PRO A 206 -8.39 -6.96 -18.85
CA PRO A 206 -9.06 -5.89 -18.13
C PRO A 206 -9.04 -6.10 -16.60
N HIS A 207 -8.82 -7.33 -16.15
CA HIS A 207 -8.75 -7.71 -14.74
C HIS A 207 -7.41 -7.34 -14.09
N TYR A 208 -6.38 -7.00 -14.89
CA TYR A 208 -5.14 -6.44 -14.39
C TYR A 208 -5.37 -5.13 -13.62
N GLY A 209 -6.16 -4.22 -14.20
CA GLY A 209 -6.48 -2.95 -13.55
C GLY A 209 -7.27 -3.14 -12.25
N GLU A 210 -8.22 -4.09 -12.19
CA GLU A 210 -8.96 -4.39 -10.96
C GLU A 210 -8.04 -4.90 -9.84
N ARG A 211 -7.09 -5.78 -10.18
CA ARG A 211 -6.11 -6.33 -9.23
C ARG A 211 -5.21 -5.26 -8.65
N HIS A 212 -4.59 -4.44 -9.49
CA HIS A 212 -3.63 -3.44 -9.05
C HIS A 212 -4.30 -2.20 -8.47
N ALA A 213 -5.49 -1.84 -8.94
CA ALA A 213 -6.31 -0.79 -8.34
C ALA A 213 -6.63 -1.08 -6.88
N ARG A 214 -6.92 -2.34 -6.49
CA ARG A 214 -7.26 -2.65 -5.09
C ARG A 214 -6.17 -2.19 -4.12
N HIS A 215 -4.90 -2.45 -4.44
CA HIS A 215 -3.77 -2.00 -3.61
C HIS A 215 -3.64 -0.47 -3.59
N TRP A 216 -3.88 0.19 -4.72
CA TRP A 216 -3.86 1.65 -4.77
C TRP A 216 -5.00 2.28 -3.98
N LEU A 217 -6.16 1.65 -3.99
CA LEU A 217 -7.33 2.09 -3.21
C LEU A 217 -7.11 1.95 -1.69
N ASP A 218 -6.28 1.01 -1.24
CA ASP A 218 -5.84 0.93 0.15
C ASP A 218 -4.97 2.14 0.54
N LEU A 219 -4.04 2.53 -0.32
CA LEU A 219 -3.24 3.75 -0.13
C LEU A 219 -4.12 5.01 -0.15
N ALA A 220 -5.15 5.01 -0.98
CA ALA A 220 -6.10 6.11 -1.09
C ALA A 220 -7.12 6.15 0.05
N ARG A 221 -7.18 5.19 0.95
CA ARG A 221 -8.19 5.06 2.02
C ARG A 221 -9.61 5.00 1.47
N TYR A 222 -9.78 4.33 0.30
CA TYR A 222 -11.05 4.27 -0.41
C TYR A 222 -12.14 3.64 0.46
N ALA A 223 -13.28 4.34 0.57
CA ALA A 223 -14.51 3.82 1.12
C ALA A 223 -15.72 4.53 0.50
N ASP A 224 -16.86 3.86 0.51
CA ASP A 224 -18.13 4.37 -0.01
C ASP A 224 -18.92 5.13 1.08
N SER A 225 -18.30 5.40 2.24
CA SER A 225 -18.89 6.14 3.37
C SER A 225 -17.93 7.19 3.94
N ASN A 226 -18.47 8.10 4.75
CA ASN A 226 -17.75 9.28 5.23
C ASN A 226 -16.84 9.03 6.43
N GLY A 227 -17.10 7.98 7.23
CA GLY A 227 -16.40 7.74 8.50
C GLY A 227 -17.01 8.56 9.64
N TYR A 228 -16.31 8.64 10.76
CA TYR A 228 -16.79 9.16 12.03
C TYR A 228 -18.07 8.45 12.50
N THR A 229 -18.78 9.00 13.46
CA THR A 229 -19.91 8.34 14.13
C THR A 229 -21.12 8.16 13.21
N ILE A 230 -21.46 9.18 12.42
CA ILE A 230 -22.60 9.12 11.48
C ILE A 230 -22.28 8.23 10.29
N ASP A 231 -21.06 8.31 9.74
CA ASP A 231 -20.56 7.51 8.62
C ASP A 231 -21.56 7.40 7.45
N GLY A 232 -22.09 8.53 6.99
CA GLY A 232 -23.05 8.60 5.90
C GLY A 232 -22.49 8.09 4.56
N PRO A 233 -23.36 7.65 3.62
CA PRO A 233 -22.92 7.17 2.32
C PRO A 233 -22.36 8.31 1.46
N ARG A 234 -21.40 7.99 0.59
CA ARG A 234 -20.88 8.93 -0.41
C ARG A 234 -20.65 8.28 -1.76
N THR A 235 -20.70 9.07 -2.82
CA THR A 235 -20.43 8.60 -4.17
C THR A 235 -19.00 8.95 -4.56
N ILE A 236 -18.12 7.97 -4.50
CA ILE A 236 -16.68 8.08 -4.85
C ILE A 236 -16.23 6.95 -5.80
N TRP A 237 -17.11 5.98 -6.11
CA TRP A 237 -16.79 4.88 -7.01
C TRP A 237 -16.27 5.31 -8.40
N PRO A 238 -16.60 6.49 -8.97
CA PRO A 238 -15.99 6.92 -10.22
C PRO A 238 -14.48 7.11 -10.14
N TYR A 239 -13.96 7.49 -8.96
CA TYR A 239 -12.52 7.52 -8.72
C TYR A 239 -11.91 6.11 -8.74
N ARG A 240 -12.54 5.11 -8.09
CA ARG A 240 -12.11 3.70 -8.17
C ARG A 240 -12.04 3.24 -9.62
N ASP A 241 -13.07 3.51 -10.39
CA ASP A 241 -13.14 3.12 -11.79
C ASP A 241 -12.10 3.85 -12.65
N TRP A 242 -11.79 5.11 -12.33
CA TRP A 242 -10.68 5.83 -12.95
C TRP A 242 -9.33 5.13 -12.66
N VAL A 243 -9.08 4.72 -11.43
CA VAL A 243 -7.85 3.99 -11.06
C VAL A 243 -7.74 2.68 -11.84
N ILE A 244 -8.83 1.91 -11.95
CA ILE A 244 -8.87 0.66 -12.74
C ILE A 244 -8.53 0.95 -14.22
N ARG A 245 -9.15 1.96 -14.82
CA ARG A 245 -8.87 2.34 -16.22
C ARG A 245 -7.43 2.81 -16.42
N ALA A 246 -6.89 3.58 -15.49
CA ALA A 246 -5.51 4.09 -15.54
C ALA A 246 -4.48 2.94 -15.53
N PHE A 247 -4.65 1.94 -14.66
CA PHE A 247 -3.79 0.75 -14.67
C PHE A 247 -3.96 -0.07 -15.95
N ASN A 248 -5.18 -0.26 -16.44
CA ASN A 248 -5.44 -1.01 -17.68
C ASN A 248 -4.81 -0.32 -18.91
N ALA A 249 -4.86 1.00 -18.96
CA ALA A 249 -4.24 1.82 -19.99
C ALA A 249 -2.72 1.95 -19.84
N ASP A 250 -2.14 1.39 -18.77
CA ASP A 250 -0.73 1.58 -18.41
C ASP A 250 -0.33 3.07 -18.36
N LEU A 251 -1.21 3.90 -17.78
CA LEU A 251 -0.94 5.34 -17.63
C LEU A 251 0.39 5.50 -16.88
N PRO A 252 1.40 6.19 -17.44
CA PRO A 252 2.69 6.36 -16.78
C PRO A 252 2.52 6.90 -15.36
N PHE A 253 3.26 6.33 -14.40
CA PHE A 253 3.05 6.60 -12.97
C PHE A 253 3.28 8.06 -12.59
N ASP A 254 4.14 8.78 -13.29
CA ASP A 254 4.30 10.23 -13.15
C ASP A 254 3.03 10.99 -13.53
N GLN A 255 2.37 10.61 -14.63
CA GLN A 255 1.09 11.18 -15.05
C GLN A 255 -0.05 10.75 -14.13
N PHE A 256 -0.06 9.47 -13.72
CA PHE A 256 -1.00 8.93 -12.76
C PHE A 256 -0.94 9.69 -11.43
N THR A 257 0.26 9.97 -10.93
CA THR A 257 0.49 10.79 -9.73
C THR A 257 0.03 12.23 -9.95
N THR A 258 0.42 12.84 -11.07
CA THR A 258 0.09 14.24 -11.39
C THR A 258 -1.42 14.45 -11.47
N GLN A 259 -2.17 13.55 -12.11
CA GLN A 259 -3.62 13.68 -12.24
C GLN A 259 -4.33 13.55 -10.87
N GLN A 260 -3.82 12.72 -9.97
CA GLN A 260 -4.42 12.56 -8.64
C GLN A 260 -4.13 13.74 -7.70
N LEU A 261 -2.97 14.35 -7.80
CA LEU A 261 -2.60 15.49 -6.97
C LEU A 261 -3.12 16.82 -7.52
N ALA A 262 -3.18 16.97 -8.84
CA ALA A 262 -3.37 18.24 -9.51
C ALA A 262 -4.12 18.13 -10.86
N GLY A 263 -4.97 17.14 -11.04
CA GLY A 263 -5.68 16.90 -12.29
C GLY A 263 -6.60 18.07 -12.70
N ASP A 264 -7.15 18.80 -11.73
CA ASP A 264 -7.94 20.02 -11.94
C ASP A 264 -7.12 21.23 -12.41
N LEU A 265 -5.79 21.20 -12.22
CA LEU A 265 -4.86 22.27 -12.58
C LEU A 265 -4.16 22.04 -13.94
N LEU A 266 -4.43 20.95 -14.60
CA LEU A 266 -3.85 20.66 -15.91
C LEU A 266 -4.49 21.57 -16.98
N PRO A 267 -3.73 22.05 -17.98
CA PRO A 267 -4.29 22.83 -19.08
C PRO A 267 -5.40 22.05 -19.79
N GLY A 268 -6.60 22.66 -19.91
CA GLY A 268 -7.73 22.00 -20.52
C GLY A 268 -8.23 20.75 -19.76
N ALA A 269 -8.10 20.72 -18.44
CA ALA A 269 -8.40 19.58 -17.58
C ALA A 269 -9.70 18.86 -17.96
N THR A 270 -9.57 17.58 -18.35
CA THR A 270 -10.72 16.73 -18.71
C THR A 270 -11.52 16.31 -17.48
N LEU A 271 -12.72 15.77 -17.69
CA LEU A 271 -13.54 15.20 -16.63
C LEU A 271 -12.79 14.11 -15.87
N ASP A 272 -12.14 13.18 -16.57
CA ASP A 272 -11.37 12.08 -15.98
C ASP A 272 -10.19 12.60 -15.12
N GLN A 273 -9.49 13.63 -15.56
CA GLN A 273 -8.41 14.25 -14.78
C GLN A 273 -8.92 14.91 -13.49
N LYS A 274 -10.11 15.51 -13.52
CA LYS A 274 -10.76 16.03 -12.32
C LYS A 274 -11.21 14.91 -11.38
N VAL A 275 -11.77 13.81 -11.91
CA VAL A 275 -12.15 12.61 -11.14
C VAL A 275 -10.94 12.00 -10.43
N ALA A 276 -9.76 12.00 -11.05
CA ALA A 276 -8.51 11.53 -10.46
C ALA A 276 -8.19 12.19 -9.11
N THR A 277 -8.54 13.48 -8.93
CA THR A 277 -8.33 14.21 -7.67
C THR A 277 -9.13 13.65 -6.49
N GLY A 278 -10.03 12.72 -6.75
CA GLY A 278 -10.73 11.91 -5.75
C GLY A 278 -9.81 11.18 -4.76
N PHE A 279 -8.52 10.97 -5.09
CA PHE A 279 -7.53 10.42 -4.16
C PHE A 279 -7.54 11.16 -2.82
N HIS A 280 -7.47 12.48 -2.83
CA HIS A 280 -7.47 13.31 -1.64
C HIS A 280 -8.87 13.64 -1.10
N ARG A 281 -9.93 13.12 -1.73
CA ARG A 281 -11.31 13.21 -1.23
C ARG A 281 -11.75 11.94 -0.51
N ASN A 282 -10.87 10.94 -0.40
CA ASN A 282 -11.07 9.75 0.44
C ASN A 282 -10.78 10.00 1.94
N THR A 283 -10.42 11.21 2.34
CA THR A 283 -10.37 11.61 3.75
C THR A 283 -11.73 11.35 4.43
N SER A 284 -11.73 11.03 5.71
CA SER A 284 -12.97 10.99 6.50
C SER A 284 -13.63 12.37 6.55
N PHE A 285 -14.96 12.41 6.61
CA PHE A 285 -15.75 13.64 6.66
C PHE A 285 -16.74 13.54 7.82
N ASN A 286 -16.66 14.51 8.75
CA ASN A 286 -17.59 14.56 9.88
C ASN A 286 -18.91 15.20 9.45
N GLU A 287 -20.02 14.55 9.83
CA GLU A 287 -21.39 14.98 9.57
C GLU A 287 -22.14 15.36 10.86
N GLU A 288 -21.45 15.32 12.00
CA GLU A 288 -22.05 15.61 13.31
C GLU A 288 -22.33 17.11 13.46
N GLY A 289 -23.51 17.44 13.98
CA GLY A 289 -23.87 18.81 14.33
C GLY A 289 -23.08 19.31 15.55
N GLY A 290 -22.93 20.64 15.67
CA GLY A 290 -22.29 21.29 16.83
C GLY A 290 -20.77 21.17 16.88
N THR A 291 -20.11 20.68 15.82
CA THR A 291 -18.66 20.57 15.71
C THR A 291 -18.05 21.82 15.08
N ASP A 292 -16.75 22.07 15.34
CA ASP A 292 -16.02 23.18 14.69
C ASP A 292 -15.63 22.80 13.25
N PRO A 293 -16.20 23.45 12.21
CA PRO A 293 -15.85 23.16 10.82
C PRO A 293 -14.39 23.39 10.49
N GLU A 294 -13.71 24.34 11.15
CA GLU A 294 -12.31 24.65 10.91
C GLU A 294 -11.41 23.53 11.47
N GLN A 295 -11.71 22.98 12.63
CA GLN A 295 -11.01 21.83 13.17
C GLN A 295 -11.02 20.68 12.15
N PHE A 296 -12.18 20.27 11.67
CA PHE A 296 -12.28 19.17 10.71
C PHE A 296 -11.67 19.47 9.35
N ARG A 297 -11.66 20.76 8.92
CA ARG A 297 -10.92 21.16 7.72
C ARG A 297 -9.42 20.96 7.92
N VAL A 298 -8.88 21.36 9.06
CA VAL A 298 -7.47 21.17 9.42
C VAL A 298 -7.13 19.69 9.48
N GLU A 299 -7.94 18.87 10.15
CA GLU A 299 -7.73 17.42 10.25
C GLU A 299 -7.67 16.76 8.86
N ARG A 300 -8.57 17.12 7.95
CA ARG A 300 -8.52 16.63 6.55
C ARG A 300 -7.26 17.07 5.81
N THR A 301 -6.77 18.28 6.07
CA THR A 301 -5.54 18.78 5.46
C THR A 301 -4.30 18.07 6.04
N VAL A 302 -4.29 17.80 7.33
CA VAL A 302 -3.28 16.95 8.00
C VAL A 302 -3.27 15.55 7.40
N ASP A 303 -4.44 14.91 7.26
CA ASP A 303 -4.56 13.57 6.66
C ASP A 303 -4.00 13.53 5.22
N ARG A 304 -4.30 14.54 4.39
CA ARG A 304 -3.74 14.67 3.02
C ARG A 304 -2.23 14.77 3.02
N THR A 305 -1.70 15.58 3.93
CA THR A 305 -0.25 15.79 4.07
C THR A 305 0.44 14.50 4.50
N ASN A 306 -0.07 13.84 5.53
CA ASN A 306 0.46 12.58 6.04
C ASN A 306 0.37 11.46 5.00
N THR A 307 -0.76 11.36 4.31
CA THR A 307 -0.96 10.40 3.23
C THR A 307 0.03 10.64 2.08
N THR A 308 0.27 11.90 1.70
CA THR A 308 1.25 12.22 0.66
C THR A 308 2.65 11.79 1.07
N GLY A 309 3.04 12.07 2.32
CA GLY A 309 4.31 11.59 2.89
C GLY A 309 4.44 10.07 2.89
N ALA A 310 3.41 9.37 3.37
CA ALA A 310 3.41 7.91 3.41
C ALA A 310 3.39 7.28 2.01
N VAL A 311 2.56 7.78 1.08
CA VAL A 311 2.33 7.13 -0.23
C VAL A 311 3.47 7.36 -1.20
N TRP A 312 3.99 8.57 -1.32
CA TRP A 312 5.03 8.88 -2.31
C TRP A 312 6.44 8.95 -1.73
N LEU A 313 6.56 9.37 -0.47
CA LEU A 313 7.89 9.51 0.14
C LEU A 313 8.27 8.33 1.05
N GLY A 314 7.29 7.49 1.46
CA GLY A 314 7.55 6.42 2.42
C GLY A 314 8.11 6.95 3.74
N LEU A 315 7.65 8.11 4.20
CA LEU A 315 8.11 8.78 5.42
C LEU A 315 6.96 9.02 6.39
N THR A 316 7.26 8.96 7.67
CA THR A 316 6.33 9.23 8.79
C THR A 316 6.27 10.74 9.09
N VAL A 317 6.02 11.57 8.07
CA VAL A 317 6.06 13.05 8.19
C VAL A 317 5.14 13.62 9.26
N GLY A 318 4.08 12.89 9.65
CA GLY A 318 3.12 13.29 10.67
C GLY A 318 3.74 13.58 12.04
N CYS A 319 4.89 12.98 12.38
CA CYS A 319 5.63 13.30 13.59
C CYS A 319 6.07 14.79 13.63
N ALA A 320 6.26 15.38 12.44
CA ALA A 320 6.68 16.77 12.31
C ALA A 320 5.54 17.79 12.45
N GLN A 321 4.29 17.35 12.63
CA GLN A 321 3.15 18.23 12.88
C GLN A 321 3.30 19.04 14.18
N CYS A 322 3.78 18.40 15.27
CA CYS A 322 3.85 19.03 16.59
C CYS A 322 5.22 19.61 16.93
N HIS A 323 6.30 19.04 16.39
CA HIS A 323 7.69 19.44 16.62
C HIS A 323 8.56 18.96 15.45
N THR A 324 9.79 19.45 15.32
CA THR A 324 10.75 18.92 14.33
C THR A 324 10.89 17.41 14.50
N HIS A 325 10.89 16.66 13.40
CA HIS A 325 10.96 15.19 13.42
C HIS A 325 12.20 14.73 14.20
N LYS A 326 12.00 13.75 15.10
CA LYS A 326 13.05 13.33 16.02
C LYS A 326 14.27 12.72 15.32
N TYR A 327 14.04 11.99 14.25
CA TYR A 327 15.06 11.19 13.57
C TYR A 327 15.34 11.68 12.15
N ASP A 328 14.30 11.89 11.37
CA ASP A 328 14.40 12.31 9.98
C ASP A 328 14.67 13.82 9.86
N PRO A 329 15.38 14.26 8.82
CA PRO A 329 15.68 15.65 8.60
C PRO A 329 14.46 16.42 8.03
N VAL A 330 13.33 16.33 8.72
CA VAL A 330 12.07 17.02 8.40
C VAL A 330 11.73 17.95 9.58
N THR A 331 11.82 19.23 9.35
CA THR A 331 11.46 20.21 10.38
C THR A 331 9.94 20.41 10.49
N GLN A 332 9.46 20.98 11.58
CA GLN A 332 8.05 21.39 11.70
C GLN A 332 7.68 22.38 10.59
N HIS A 333 8.57 23.30 10.23
CA HIS A 333 8.37 24.22 9.10
C HIS A 333 8.22 23.47 7.77
N ASP A 334 9.04 22.44 7.49
CA ASP A 334 8.93 21.63 6.29
C ASP A 334 7.57 20.91 6.22
N TYR A 335 7.07 20.42 7.37
CA TYR A 335 5.74 19.81 7.44
C TYR A 335 4.64 20.78 7.04
N TYR A 336 4.63 22.01 7.60
CA TYR A 336 3.62 23.00 7.27
C TYR A 336 3.79 23.60 5.87
N ARG A 337 4.97 23.53 5.30
CA ARG A 337 5.20 23.86 3.88
C ARG A 337 4.56 22.80 2.96
N LEU A 338 4.64 21.50 3.32
CA LEU A 338 3.89 20.44 2.62
C LEU A 338 2.38 20.59 2.83
N TYR A 339 1.94 20.85 4.06
CA TYR A 339 0.54 21.11 4.40
C TYR A 339 -0.06 22.25 3.57
N ALA A 340 0.72 23.30 3.32
CA ALA A 340 0.28 24.49 2.57
C ALA A 340 -0.15 24.19 1.11
N PHE A 341 0.33 23.10 0.50
CA PHE A 341 -0.15 22.65 -0.81
C PHE A 341 -1.63 22.23 -0.80
N PHE A 342 -2.14 21.74 0.32
CA PHE A 342 -3.50 21.23 0.47
C PHE A 342 -4.43 22.18 1.22
N ASP A 343 -3.88 23.17 1.92
CA ASP A 343 -4.65 24.13 2.72
C ASP A 343 -5.54 25.02 1.87
N SER A 344 -5.12 25.33 0.64
CA SER A 344 -5.85 26.21 -0.30
C SER A 344 -6.74 25.44 -1.28
N CYS A 345 -7.42 24.37 -0.81
CA CYS A 345 -8.31 23.58 -1.65
C CYS A 345 -9.76 23.67 -1.20
N ASP A 346 -10.68 23.68 -2.18
CA ASP A 346 -12.11 23.42 -2.01
C ASP A 346 -12.42 21.95 -2.31
N GLU A 347 -13.53 21.48 -1.76
CA GLU A 347 -13.96 20.08 -1.79
C GLU A 347 -15.33 19.89 -2.49
N PRO A 348 -15.50 20.32 -3.75
CA PRO A 348 -16.80 20.24 -4.40
C PRO A 348 -17.21 18.80 -4.73
N THR A 349 -18.50 18.63 -4.88
CA THR A 349 -19.11 17.49 -5.57
C THR A 349 -19.30 17.89 -7.03
N MET A 350 -18.92 17.03 -7.96
CA MET A 350 -18.98 17.29 -9.40
C MET A 350 -19.89 16.28 -10.09
N PRO A 351 -20.82 16.70 -10.97
CA PRO A 351 -21.61 15.79 -11.78
C PRO A 351 -20.73 15.08 -12.82
N ILE A 352 -21.01 13.79 -13.04
CA ILE A 352 -20.43 13.00 -14.09
C ILE A 352 -21.54 12.31 -14.88
N GLY A 353 -21.44 12.30 -16.19
CA GLY A 353 -22.41 11.61 -17.05
C GLY A 353 -23.76 12.34 -17.21
N GLY A 354 -23.82 13.62 -16.95
CA GLY A 354 -24.96 14.45 -17.38
C GLY A 354 -24.99 14.57 -18.90
N ASN A 355 -26.14 14.33 -19.54
CA ASN A 355 -26.27 14.69 -20.95
C ASN A 355 -26.57 16.19 -21.08
N ALA A 356 -26.22 16.82 -22.20
CA ALA A 356 -26.45 18.25 -22.45
C ALA A 356 -27.91 18.68 -22.19
N LYS A 357 -28.89 17.81 -22.47
CA LYS A 357 -30.30 18.03 -22.21
C LYS A 357 -30.62 18.17 -20.71
N MET A 358 -29.92 17.44 -19.86
CA MET A 358 -30.10 17.51 -18.40
C MET A 358 -29.49 18.79 -17.83
N GLU A 359 -28.28 19.17 -18.29
CA GLU A 359 -27.63 20.43 -17.93
C GLU A 359 -28.48 21.63 -18.37
N GLU A 360 -29.03 21.58 -19.57
CA GLU A 360 -29.97 22.59 -20.06
C GLU A 360 -31.23 22.65 -19.19
N THR A 361 -31.78 21.50 -18.78
CA THR A 361 -32.96 21.47 -17.90
C THR A 361 -32.66 22.09 -16.55
N ILE A 362 -31.51 21.77 -15.92
CA ILE A 362 -31.09 22.38 -14.65
C ILE A 362 -30.88 23.90 -14.81
N SER A 363 -30.25 24.31 -15.91
CA SER A 363 -30.04 25.75 -16.20
C SER A 363 -31.33 26.48 -16.30
N ARG A 364 -32.34 25.95 -17.02
CA ARG A 364 -33.68 26.53 -17.13
C ARG A 364 -34.41 26.63 -15.78
N LEU A 365 -34.31 25.57 -14.97
CA LEU A 365 -34.90 25.55 -13.62
C LEU A 365 -34.25 26.59 -12.70
N ASN A 366 -32.92 26.75 -12.74
CA ASN A 366 -32.23 27.81 -11.98
C ASN A 366 -32.63 29.21 -12.44
N GLN A 367 -32.80 29.43 -13.75
CA GLN A 367 -33.30 30.70 -14.29
C GLN A 367 -34.75 30.96 -13.82
N MET A 368 -35.57 29.93 -13.78
CA MET A 368 -36.95 30.01 -13.29
C MET A 368 -36.99 30.35 -11.80
N GLU A 369 -36.15 29.70 -10.95
CA GLU A 369 -36.03 30.06 -9.54
C GLU A 369 -35.66 31.54 -9.36
N ALA A 370 -34.61 31.98 -10.05
CA ALA A 370 -34.16 33.38 -9.99
C ALA A 370 -35.24 34.37 -10.45
N TRP A 371 -36.00 34.01 -11.47
CA TRP A 371 -37.12 34.82 -11.96
C TRP A 371 -38.25 34.90 -10.93
N ILE A 372 -38.64 33.76 -10.29
CA ILE A 372 -39.67 33.73 -9.23
C ILE A 372 -39.23 34.60 -8.06
N GLN A 373 -38.00 34.49 -7.60
CA GLN A 373 -37.45 35.30 -6.51
C GLN A 373 -37.48 36.80 -6.83
N LYS A 374 -37.09 37.16 -8.07
CA LYS A 374 -37.05 38.57 -8.51
C LYS A 374 -38.45 39.22 -8.65
N ASN A 375 -39.45 38.43 -9.00
CA ASN A 375 -40.81 38.92 -9.27
C ASN A 375 -41.80 38.71 -8.11
N GLY A 376 -41.30 38.42 -6.91
CA GLY A 376 -42.12 38.33 -5.69
C GLY A 376 -43.01 37.09 -5.64
N GLY A 377 -42.62 35.99 -6.30
CA GLY A 377 -43.32 34.70 -6.23
C GLY A 377 -43.32 34.10 -4.85
N SER A 378 -44.22 33.13 -4.61
CA SER A 378 -44.39 32.52 -3.31
C SER A 378 -43.19 31.65 -2.93
N ARG A 379 -42.99 31.46 -1.61
CA ARG A 379 -41.97 30.51 -1.09
C ARG A 379 -42.28 29.09 -1.56
N GLU A 380 -43.54 28.75 -1.70
CA GLU A 380 -44.02 27.45 -2.15
C GLU A 380 -43.58 27.16 -3.60
N ASP A 381 -43.68 28.15 -4.49
CA ASP A 381 -43.22 28.03 -5.88
C ASP A 381 -41.72 27.85 -5.97
N ILE A 382 -40.95 28.56 -5.13
CA ILE A 382 -39.50 28.40 -5.03
C ILE A 382 -39.13 26.98 -4.54
N ASP A 383 -39.83 26.50 -3.53
CA ASP A 383 -39.58 25.14 -2.97
C ASP A 383 -39.95 24.05 -3.98
N LEU A 384 -40.97 24.22 -4.79
CA LEU A 384 -41.33 23.31 -5.90
C LEU A 384 -40.25 23.27 -6.97
N VAL A 385 -39.73 24.43 -7.39
CA VAL A 385 -38.62 24.46 -8.37
C VAL A 385 -37.38 23.84 -7.81
N LYS A 386 -37.01 24.09 -6.55
CA LYS A 386 -35.89 23.46 -5.85
C LYS A 386 -36.06 21.95 -5.75
N ALA A 387 -37.27 21.48 -5.45
CA ALA A 387 -37.56 20.04 -5.41
C ALA A 387 -37.35 19.39 -6.78
N GLU A 388 -37.78 20.07 -7.87
CA GLU A 388 -37.58 19.56 -9.23
C GLU A 388 -36.11 19.60 -9.65
N ILE A 389 -35.35 20.65 -9.30
CA ILE A 389 -33.90 20.69 -9.47
C ILE A 389 -33.25 19.49 -8.75
N LYS A 390 -33.62 19.26 -7.50
CA LYS A 390 -33.12 18.13 -6.73
C LYS A 390 -33.49 16.78 -7.35
N ARG A 391 -34.71 16.65 -7.91
CA ARG A 391 -35.14 15.42 -8.60
C ARG A 391 -34.35 15.17 -9.88
N VAL A 392 -34.07 16.22 -10.67
CA VAL A 392 -33.27 16.10 -11.88
C VAL A 392 -31.80 15.81 -11.53
N GLN A 393 -31.27 16.55 -10.56
CA GLN A 393 -29.89 16.32 -10.04
C GLN A 393 -29.71 14.92 -9.45
N GLY A 394 -30.72 14.40 -8.76
CA GLY A 394 -30.69 13.05 -8.19
C GLY A 394 -30.57 11.93 -9.24
N LYS A 395 -30.80 12.23 -10.51
CA LYS A 395 -30.57 11.29 -11.64
C LYS A 395 -29.15 11.40 -12.21
N VAL A 396 -28.36 12.38 -11.77
CA VAL A 396 -26.98 12.58 -12.22
C VAL A 396 -26.05 11.89 -11.23
N THR A 397 -25.23 10.99 -11.72
CA THR A 397 -24.11 10.47 -10.91
C THR A 397 -23.15 11.62 -10.62
N THR A 398 -22.85 11.83 -9.35
CA THR A 398 -21.86 12.83 -8.91
C THR A 398 -20.63 12.13 -8.37
N THR A 399 -19.51 12.86 -8.23
CA THR A 399 -18.31 12.37 -7.55
C THR A 399 -17.63 13.49 -6.77
N LEU A 400 -16.83 13.11 -5.80
CA LEU A 400 -16.06 14.02 -4.98
C LEU A 400 -14.74 14.36 -5.66
N VAL A 401 -14.44 15.64 -5.85
CA VAL A 401 -13.19 16.11 -6.46
C VAL A 401 -12.54 17.20 -5.60
N MET A 402 -11.26 17.46 -5.82
CA MET A 402 -10.58 18.63 -5.29
C MET A 402 -10.55 19.75 -6.33
N ARG A 403 -10.53 20.99 -5.84
CA ARG A 403 -10.37 22.19 -6.67
C ARG A 403 -9.50 23.20 -5.95
N GLU A 404 -8.55 23.80 -6.66
CA GLU A 404 -7.77 24.91 -6.14
C GLU A 404 -8.64 26.14 -5.92
N ARG A 405 -8.42 26.84 -4.81
CA ARG A 405 -9.10 28.11 -4.52
C ARG A 405 -8.50 29.24 -5.35
N PRO A 406 -9.35 30.12 -5.92
CA PRO A 406 -8.84 31.32 -6.61
C PRO A 406 -8.00 32.22 -5.68
N ALA A 407 -8.45 32.37 -4.42
CA ALA A 407 -7.71 33.11 -3.38
C ALA A 407 -7.10 32.13 -2.38
N PRO A 408 -5.78 31.97 -2.38
CA PRO A 408 -5.09 31.07 -1.45
C PRO A 408 -5.27 31.50 0.02
N ARG A 409 -5.34 30.52 0.92
CA ARG A 409 -5.28 30.77 2.37
C ARG A 409 -3.86 31.15 2.81
N THR A 410 -3.78 31.93 3.87
CA THR A 410 -2.52 32.13 4.61
C THR A 410 -2.32 30.93 5.53
N THR A 411 -1.29 30.16 5.29
CA THR A 411 -0.93 28.99 6.09
C THR A 411 0.05 29.36 7.18
N HIS A 412 -0.17 28.86 8.38
CA HIS A 412 0.69 29.08 9.54
C HIS A 412 1.24 27.75 10.07
N VAL A 413 2.41 27.80 10.68
CA VAL A 413 2.86 26.75 11.60
C VAL A 413 1.87 26.68 12.76
N GLN A 414 1.35 25.51 13.08
CA GLN A 414 0.49 25.30 14.24
C GLN A 414 1.35 24.87 15.42
N ILE A 415 1.47 25.73 16.43
CA ILE A 415 2.35 25.50 17.59
C ILE A 415 1.88 24.25 18.34
N ARG A 416 2.74 23.24 18.43
CA ARG A 416 2.43 21.89 18.98
C ARG A 416 1.29 21.16 18.28
N GLY A 417 1.03 21.48 17.00
CA GLY A 417 -0.04 20.88 16.22
C GLY A 417 -1.43 21.45 16.53
N ASP A 418 -1.53 22.47 17.36
CA ASP A 418 -2.79 23.11 17.76
C ASP A 418 -3.19 24.18 16.73
N PHE A 419 -4.29 23.96 16.00
CA PHE A 419 -4.75 24.86 14.94
C PHE A 419 -5.21 26.23 15.45
N LEU A 420 -5.54 26.38 16.73
CA LEU A 420 -5.87 27.65 17.38
C LEU A 420 -4.61 28.49 17.67
N ARG A 421 -3.44 27.85 17.74
CA ARG A 421 -2.17 28.50 18.10
C ARG A 421 -1.29 28.71 16.87
N LYS A 422 -1.53 29.83 16.18
CA LYS A 422 -0.83 30.19 14.94
C LYS A 422 0.57 30.74 15.24
N GLY A 423 1.58 30.12 14.64
CA GLY A 423 2.98 30.60 14.60
C GLY A 423 3.29 31.28 13.28
N ASP A 424 4.52 31.08 12.78
CA ASP A 424 5.04 31.71 11.57
C ASP A 424 4.17 31.42 10.34
N VAL A 425 4.08 32.38 9.44
CA VAL A 425 3.47 32.18 8.11
C VAL A 425 4.41 31.37 7.24
N VAL A 426 3.88 30.36 6.57
CA VAL A 426 4.64 29.53 5.64
C VAL A 426 4.02 29.54 4.25
N GLN A 427 4.87 29.38 3.23
CA GLN A 427 4.47 29.17 1.85
C GLN A 427 4.65 27.70 1.47
N PRO A 428 3.88 27.18 0.47
CA PRO A 428 4.09 25.84 -0.05
C PRO A 428 5.55 25.60 -0.45
N GLY A 429 6.09 24.46 -0.07
CA GLY A 429 7.49 24.10 -0.35
C GLY A 429 7.84 22.68 0.00
N PHE A 430 8.97 22.21 -0.49
CA PHE A 430 9.45 20.86 -0.29
C PHE A 430 10.29 20.77 0.99
N PRO A 431 10.38 19.60 1.65
CA PRO A 431 11.31 19.39 2.75
C PRO A 431 12.74 19.66 2.28
N ALA A 432 13.46 20.50 3.03
CA ALA A 432 14.79 20.97 2.62
C ALA A 432 15.79 19.82 2.37
N ALA A 433 15.70 18.76 3.14
CA ALA A 433 16.54 17.57 3.00
C ALA A 433 16.28 16.74 1.72
N LEU A 434 15.13 16.95 1.07
CA LEU A 434 14.74 16.22 -0.15
C LEU A 434 14.87 17.06 -1.42
N GLY A 435 15.36 18.29 -1.30
CA GLY A 435 15.61 19.17 -2.44
C GLY A 435 15.28 20.63 -2.19
N ALA A 436 15.81 21.50 -3.03
CA ALA A 436 15.58 22.92 -2.93
C ALA A 436 14.17 23.30 -3.41
N THR A 437 13.50 24.16 -2.65
CA THR A 437 12.27 24.80 -3.11
C THR A 437 12.60 25.94 -4.08
N PRO A 438 12.05 25.95 -5.31
CA PRO A 438 12.26 27.09 -6.24
C PRO A 438 11.84 28.42 -5.63
N ALA A 439 12.69 29.43 -5.79
CA ALA A 439 12.40 30.78 -5.33
C ALA A 439 11.55 31.56 -6.36
N GLY A 440 10.92 32.65 -5.92
CA GLY A 440 10.35 33.67 -6.78
C GLY A 440 8.88 33.48 -7.20
N LYS A 441 8.26 32.32 -6.94
CA LYS A 441 6.81 32.10 -7.16
C LYS A 441 6.18 31.31 -6.03
N ARG A 442 4.89 31.50 -5.80
CA ARG A 442 4.11 30.60 -4.96
C ARG A 442 3.91 29.28 -5.70
N LEU A 443 4.29 28.18 -5.05
CA LEU A 443 4.09 26.83 -5.58
C LEU A 443 2.64 26.37 -5.37
N GLY A 444 2.16 25.47 -6.23
CA GLY A 444 0.86 24.83 -6.15
C GLY A 444 0.95 23.31 -6.20
N ARG A 445 -0.19 22.60 -6.13
CA ARG A 445 -0.25 21.13 -6.17
C ARG A 445 0.39 20.53 -7.43
N LEU A 446 0.36 21.25 -8.55
CA LEU A 446 1.01 20.80 -9.79
C LEU A 446 2.55 20.81 -9.65
N ASP A 447 3.11 21.79 -8.92
CA ASP A 447 4.53 21.84 -8.63
C ASP A 447 4.94 20.71 -7.66
N LEU A 448 4.08 20.41 -6.66
CA LEU A 448 4.27 19.23 -5.79
C LEU A 448 4.30 17.93 -6.58
N ALA A 449 3.33 17.72 -7.48
CA ALA A 449 3.26 16.51 -8.29
C ALA A 449 4.50 16.33 -9.18
N ARG A 450 4.96 17.39 -9.83
CA ARG A 450 6.16 17.40 -10.66
C ARG A 450 7.43 17.12 -9.84
N TRP A 451 7.52 17.67 -8.64
CA TRP A 451 8.66 17.39 -7.75
C TRP A 451 8.67 15.94 -7.28
N LEU A 452 7.52 15.39 -6.87
CA LEU A 452 7.42 13.99 -6.45
C LEU A 452 7.87 13.03 -7.54
N THR A 453 7.56 13.32 -8.81
CA THR A 453 7.90 12.47 -9.94
C THR A 453 9.17 12.92 -10.68
N SER A 454 9.88 13.90 -10.13
CA SER A 454 11.15 14.33 -10.71
C SER A 454 12.26 13.29 -10.49
N ARG A 455 13.23 13.27 -11.39
CA ARG A 455 14.41 12.41 -11.26
C ARG A 455 15.27 12.75 -10.04
N ASP A 456 15.16 13.96 -9.54
CA ASP A 456 15.91 14.42 -8.38
C ASP A 456 15.24 14.04 -7.04
N ASN A 457 13.97 13.60 -7.07
CA ASN A 457 13.32 13.08 -5.88
C ASN A 457 13.89 11.68 -5.55
N PRO A 458 14.53 11.52 -4.37
CA PRO A 458 15.23 10.27 -4.05
C PRO A 458 14.30 9.12 -3.64
N LEU A 459 13.04 9.41 -3.34
CA LEU A 459 12.15 8.46 -2.63
C LEU A 459 11.05 7.88 -3.52
N THR A 460 10.34 8.67 -4.30
CA THR A 460 9.09 8.23 -4.97
C THR A 460 9.27 6.97 -5.80
N ALA A 461 10.32 6.88 -6.61
CA ALA A 461 10.57 5.70 -7.43
C ALA A 461 10.96 4.48 -6.58
N ARG A 462 11.83 4.66 -5.57
CA ARG A 462 12.22 3.59 -4.62
C ARG A 462 11.02 3.04 -3.85
N VAL A 463 10.19 3.93 -3.30
CA VAL A 463 8.99 3.57 -2.55
C VAL A 463 7.99 2.81 -3.43
N THR A 464 7.77 3.29 -4.66
CA THR A 464 6.87 2.66 -5.61
C THR A 464 7.36 1.26 -5.99
N VAL A 465 8.61 1.15 -6.44
CA VAL A 465 9.23 -0.13 -6.81
C VAL A 465 9.24 -1.12 -5.66
N ASN A 466 9.56 -0.65 -4.45
CA ASN A 466 9.55 -1.50 -3.26
C ASN A 466 8.17 -2.09 -2.94
N ARG A 467 7.10 -1.29 -3.09
CA ARG A 467 5.72 -1.77 -2.89
C ARG A 467 5.28 -2.72 -3.98
N GLU A 468 5.64 -2.45 -5.23
CA GLU A 468 5.34 -3.39 -6.33
C GLU A 468 6.09 -4.71 -6.11
N TRP A 469 7.38 -4.67 -5.73
CA TRP A 469 8.16 -5.84 -5.35
C TRP A 469 7.48 -6.66 -4.23
N GLN A 470 7.02 -5.98 -3.18
CA GLN A 470 6.34 -6.60 -2.04
C GLN A 470 5.11 -7.42 -2.45
N LYS A 471 4.37 -7.01 -3.46
CA LYS A 471 3.17 -7.74 -3.95
C LYS A 471 3.54 -9.13 -4.47
N PHE A 472 4.68 -9.24 -5.15
CA PHE A 472 5.15 -10.47 -5.77
C PHE A 472 5.94 -11.37 -4.83
N PHE A 473 6.66 -10.81 -3.87
CA PHE A 473 7.56 -11.55 -2.98
C PHE A 473 7.09 -11.59 -1.52
N GLY A 474 5.99 -10.88 -1.18
CA GLY A 474 5.42 -10.82 0.16
C GLY A 474 6.16 -9.89 1.11
N ARG A 475 7.38 -9.47 0.75
CA ARG A 475 8.22 -8.52 1.47
C ARG A 475 8.89 -7.58 0.48
N GLY A 476 9.01 -6.30 0.85
CA GLY A 476 9.79 -5.33 0.10
C GLY A 476 11.30 -5.57 0.21
N LEU A 477 12.07 -5.01 -0.69
CA LEU A 477 13.52 -4.92 -0.56
C LEU A 477 13.89 -4.11 0.69
N VAL A 478 13.08 -3.10 1.02
CA VAL A 478 13.00 -2.41 2.32
C VAL A 478 11.78 -2.97 3.05
N GLU A 479 11.98 -3.58 4.21
CA GLU A 479 10.92 -4.28 4.95
C GLU A 479 9.90 -3.30 5.55
N THR A 480 10.35 -2.12 5.98
CA THR A 480 9.53 -1.03 6.49
C THR A 480 9.04 -0.17 5.33
N GLU A 481 8.03 -0.63 4.60
CA GLU A 481 7.57 -0.06 3.32
C GLU A 481 6.95 1.34 3.41
N ASN A 482 6.66 1.83 4.62
CA ASN A 482 6.15 3.17 4.92
C ASN A 482 7.14 4.04 5.73
N ASP A 483 8.33 3.48 5.99
CA ASP A 483 9.41 4.19 6.68
C ASP A 483 10.77 3.88 6.02
N PHE A 484 11.14 4.74 5.08
CA PHE A 484 12.44 4.77 4.41
C PHE A 484 13.43 5.70 5.14
N GLY A 485 12.95 6.33 6.22
CA GLY A 485 13.74 7.24 7.04
C GLY A 485 14.75 6.54 7.94
N MET A 486 15.26 7.30 8.90
CA MET A 486 16.35 6.89 9.78
C MET A 486 16.00 5.71 10.71
N GLN A 487 14.70 5.45 10.95
CA GLN A 487 14.24 4.32 11.77
C GLN A 487 13.85 3.11 10.91
N GLY A 488 13.80 3.29 9.60
CA GLY A 488 13.46 2.24 8.64
C GLY A 488 14.56 1.18 8.50
N SER A 489 14.17 0.04 7.97
CA SER A 489 15.09 -1.05 7.65
C SER A 489 16.00 -0.69 6.48
N LEU A 490 17.24 -1.11 6.52
CA LEU A 490 18.11 -1.04 5.35
C LEU A 490 17.58 -1.98 4.24
N PRO A 491 17.75 -1.61 2.97
CA PRO A 491 17.39 -2.49 1.87
C PRO A 491 18.23 -3.77 1.85
N THR A 492 17.59 -4.91 1.63
CA THR A 492 18.29 -6.20 1.50
C THR A 492 19.19 -6.24 0.27
N HIS A 493 18.78 -5.56 -0.81
CA HIS A 493 19.49 -5.45 -2.08
C HIS A 493 19.50 -3.97 -2.52
N PRO A 494 20.37 -3.12 -1.95
CA PRO A 494 20.35 -1.68 -2.24
C PRO A 494 20.59 -1.37 -3.72
N GLU A 495 21.55 -2.05 -4.35
CA GLU A 495 21.85 -1.83 -5.76
C GLU A 495 20.69 -2.28 -6.68
N LEU A 496 19.97 -3.35 -6.33
CA LEU A 496 18.78 -3.78 -7.07
C LEU A 496 17.66 -2.76 -6.94
N LEU A 497 17.44 -2.22 -5.73
CA LEU A 497 16.43 -1.20 -5.50
C LEU A 497 16.71 0.06 -6.33
N ASP A 498 17.94 0.53 -6.34
CA ASP A 498 18.34 1.71 -7.12
C ASP A 498 18.29 1.45 -8.62
N TRP A 499 18.74 0.27 -9.06
CA TRP A 499 18.66 -0.11 -10.46
C TRP A 499 17.22 -0.17 -10.95
N LEU A 500 16.32 -0.86 -10.22
CA LEU A 500 14.90 -0.95 -10.56
C LEU A 500 14.25 0.44 -10.55
N SER A 501 14.60 1.29 -9.60
CA SER A 501 14.06 2.66 -9.51
C SER A 501 14.47 3.51 -10.71
N ALA A 502 15.74 3.47 -11.09
CA ALA A 502 16.23 4.15 -12.27
C ALA A 502 15.64 3.57 -13.56
N GLU A 503 15.54 2.25 -13.65
CA GLU A 503 14.92 1.56 -14.79
C GLU A 503 13.44 1.93 -14.91
N PHE A 504 12.69 1.97 -13.81
CA PHE A 504 11.29 2.36 -13.79
C PHE A 504 11.07 3.79 -14.32
N MET A 505 11.90 4.73 -13.88
CA MET A 505 11.83 6.12 -14.33
C MET A 505 12.23 6.29 -15.79
N GLU A 506 13.35 5.69 -16.22
CA GLU A 506 14.03 5.99 -17.47
C GLU A 506 13.79 4.93 -18.55
N GLY A 507 14.14 3.67 -18.26
CA GLY A 507 14.07 2.59 -19.25
C GLY A 507 12.64 2.16 -19.55
N LEU A 508 11.79 2.14 -18.53
CA LEU A 508 10.39 1.72 -18.64
C LEU A 508 9.42 2.90 -18.80
N GLY A 509 9.87 4.16 -18.65
CA GLY A 509 9.03 5.34 -18.80
C GLY A 509 7.86 5.38 -17.82
N TRP A 510 8.10 4.99 -16.56
CA TRP A 510 7.10 4.91 -15.49
C TRP A 510 5.96 3.91 -15.74
N SER A 511 6.12 2.94 -16.64
CA SER A 511 5.13 1.91 -16.97
C SER A 511 5.09 0.84 -15.89
N MET A 512 3.93 0.69 -15.24
CA MET A 512 3.69 -0.38 -14.27
C MET A 512 3.65 -1.75 -14.92
N LYS A 513 3.04 -1.89 -16.09
CA LYS A 513 2.97 -3.18 -16.80
C LYS A 513 4.35 -3.68 -17.20
N LYS A 514 5.23 -2.79 -17.69
CA LYS A 514 6.61 -3.16 -18.03
C LYS A 514 7.41 -3.55 -16.79
N LEU A 515 7.24 -2.84 -15.67
CA LEU A 515 7.89 -3.20 -14.39
C LEU A 515 7.43 -4.59 -13.93
N HIS A 516 6.13 -4.86 -13.91
CA HIS A 516 5.60 -6.15 -13.53
C HIS A 516 6.06 -7.27 -14.47
N ARG A 517 6.05 -7.01 -15.79
CA ARG A 517 6.58 -7.96 -16.79
C ARG A 517 8.03 -8.32 -16.50
N GLN A 518 8.86 -7.33 -16.21
CA GLN A 518 10.29 -7.53 -15.91
C GLN A 518 10.49 -8.38 -14.64
N ILE A 519 9.66 -8.15 -13.61
CA ILE A 519 9.71 -8.91 -12.36
C ILE A 519 9.26 -10.36 -12.59
N VAL A 520 8.08 -10.57 -13.20
CA VAL A 520 7.50 -11.93 -13.31
C VAL A 520 8.22 -12.83 -14.31
N LEU A 521 8.99 -12.26 -15.25
CA LEU A 521 9.85 -13.00 -16.17
C LEU A 521 11.22 -13.35 -15.59
N SER A 522 11.60 -12.78 -14.43
CA SER A 522 12.88 -13.10 -13.78
C SER A 522 12.91 -14.53 -13.25
N ALA A 523 14.09 -15.17 -13.28
CA ALA A 523 14.30 -16.46 -12.64
C ALA A 523 14.05 -16.36 -11.12
N THR A 524 14.33 -15.21 -10.52
CA THR A 524 14.04 -14.90 -9.11
C THR A 524 12.56 -15.10 -8.77
N TYR A 525 11.64 -14.63 -9.62
CA TYR A 525 10.20 -14.82 -9.43
C TYR A 525 9.75 -16.26 -9.73
N ARG A 526 10.38 -16.89 -10.72
CA ARG A 526 9.98 -18.22 -11.21
C ARG A 526 10.46 -19.38 -10.33
N GLN A 527 11.28 -19.12 -9.31
CA GLN A 527 11.73 -20.14 -8.36
C GLN A 527 10.57 -20.90 -7.71
N ALA A 528 10.79 -22.16 -7.35
CA ALA A 528 9.92 -22.92 -6.47
C ALA A 528 9.91 -22.34 -5.05
N SER A 529 8.81 -22.51 -4.34
CA SER A 529 8.62 -22.08 -2.93
C SER A 529 9.11 -23.12 -1.91
N VAL A 530 9.65 -24.23 -2.37
CA VAL A 530 10.09 -25.37 -1.54
C VAL A 530 11.18 -24.94 -0.55
N VAL A 531 10.99 -25.35 0.70
CA VAL A 531 11.97 -25.08 1.77
C VAL A 531 13.18 -25.99 1.59
N ARG A 532 14.36 -25.39 1.55
CA ARG A 532 15.65 -26.10 1.43
C ARG A 532 16.43 -26.00 2.75
N PRO A 533 17.11 -27.07 3.19
CA PRO A 533 17.85 -27.07 4.46
C PRO A 533 18.94 -26.00 4.53
N ASP A 534 19.70 -25.79 3.44
CA ASP A 534 20.75 -24.77 3.36
C ASP A 534 20.21 -23.34 3.50
N LEU A 535 19.03 -23.05 2.90
CA LEU A 535 18.36 -21.77 3.06
C LEU A 535 17.79 -21.61 4.47
N THR A 536 17.22 -22.68 5.05
CA THR A 536 16.70 -22.63 6.42
C THR A 536 17.79 -22.29 7.43
N GLN A 537 19.00 -22.82 7.23
CA GLN A 537 20.13 -22.58 8.11
C GLN A 537 20.74 -21.18 7.93
N LYS A 538 20.94 -20.72 6.68
CA LYS A 538 21.69 -19.50 6.38
C LYS A 538 20.80 -18.27 6.19
N ASP A 539 19.58 -18.46 5.68
CA ASP A 539 18.62 -17.37 5.38
C ASP A 539 17.17 -17.79 5.68
N PRO A 540 16.84 -18.08 6.96
CA PRO A 540 15.51 -18.56 7.36
C PRO A 540 14.38 -17.59 6.97
N ARG A 541 14.67 -16.29 6.90
CA ARG A 541 13.72 -15.25 6.53
C ARG A 541 13.62 -15.00 5.02
N ASN A 542 14.40 -15.72 4.21
CA ASN A 542 14.49 -15.57 2.76
C ASN A 542 14.79 -14.11 2.32
N LEU A 543 15.69 -13.46 3.05
CA LEU A 543 16.12 -12.08 2.74
C LEU A 543 16.99 -12.00 1.48
N LEU A 544 17.65 -13.11 1.14
CA LEU A 544 18.52 -13.23 -0.04
C LEU A 544 17.77 -13.72 -1.28
N LEU A 545 16.45 -13.97 -1.18
CA LEU A 545 15.59 -14.39 -2.29
C LEU A 545 16.02 -15.71 -2.94
N GLY A 546 16.52 -16.66 -2.15
CA GLY A 546 16.96 -17.99 -2.62
C GLY A 546 15.81 -18.92 -3.02
N ARG A 547 14.56 -18.58 -2.73
CA ARG A 547 13.33 -19.28 -3.12
C ARG A 547 12.17 -18.29 -3.27
N GLN A 548 11.05 -18.72 -3.87
CA GLN A 548 9.82 -17.92 -3.86
C GLN A 548 9.11 -18.06 -2.50
N SER A 549 8.31 -17.07 -2.15
CA SER A 549 7.52 -17.03 -0.93
C SER A 549 6.11 -17.57 -1.18
N ARG A 550 5.64 -18.40 -0.25
CA ARG A 550 4.27 -18.85 -0.19
C ARG A 550 3.42 -17.79 0.52
N LEU A 551 2.33 -17.35 -0.10
CA LEU A 551 1.55 -16.22 0.39
C LEU A 551 0.06 -16.58 0.46
N ARG A 552 -0.59 -16.30 1.61
CA ARG A 552 -2.06 -16.32 1.69
C ARG A 552 -2.64 -15.25 0.78
N LEU A 553 -3.71 -15.59 0.06
CA LEU A 553 -4.46 -14.67 -0.79
C LEU A 553 -5.18 -13.60 0.04
N GLU A 554 -5.42 -12.46 -0.56
CA GLU A 554 -6.16 -11.36 0.05
C GLU A 554 -7.67 -11.63 0.03
N ALA A 555 -8.42 -10.99 0.91
CA ALA A 555 -9.86 -11.19 1.11
C ALA A 555 -10.66 -11.16 -0.20
N GLU A 556 -10.44 -10.14 -1.03
CA GLU A 556 -11.14 -9.98 -2.31
C GLU A 556 -10.78 -11.11 -3.28
N VAL A 557 -9.50 -11.53 -3.30
CA VAL A 557 -9.02 -12.62 -4.17
C VAL A 557 -9.58 -13.97 -3.73
N ILE A 558 -9.73 -14.22 -2.43
CA ILE A 558 -10.38 -15.44 -1.91
C ILE A 558 -11.82 -15.53 -2.38
N ARG A 559 -12.59 -14.42 -2.28
CA ARG A 559 -13.94 -14.35 -2.83
C ARG A 559 -13.97 -14.59 -4.32
N ASP A 560 -13.10 -13.92 -5.06
CA ASP A 560 -13.03 -14.00 -6.52
C ASP A 560 -12.64 -15.41 -6.97
N ALA A 561 -11.75 -16.09 -6.25
CA ALA A 561 -11.37 -17.48 -6.50
C ALA A 561 -12.58 -18.43 -6.32
N ALA A 562 -13.36 -18.24 -5.26
CA ALA A 562 -14.56 -19.05 -5.01
C ALA A 562 -15.64 -18.82 -6.10
N LEU A 563 -15.84 -17.57 -6.50
CA LEU A 563 -16.75 -17.20 -7.59
C LEU A 563 -16.28 -17.79 -8.94
N ALA A 564 -14.97 -17.73 -9.22
CA ALA A 564 -14.41 -18.29 -10.46
C ALA A 564 -14.50 -19.81 -10.49
N ALA A 565 -14.13 -20.49 -9.41
CA ALA A 565 -14.22 -21.96 -9.32
C ALA A 565 -15.66 -22.45 -9.48
N SER A 566 -16.64 -21.78 -8.85
CA SER A 566 -18.07 -22.13 -8.97
C SER A 566 -18.71 -21.78 -10.32
N GLY A 567 -18.01 -20.98 -11.16
CA GLY A 567 -18.55 -20.48 -12.43
C GLY A 567 -19.58 -19.36 -12.29
N LYS A 568 -19.69 -18.75 -11.10
CA LYS A 568 -20.64 -17.64 -10.83
C LYS A 568 -20.04 -16.25 -11.01
N LEU A 569 -18.75 -16.15 -11.22
CA LEU A 569 -18.07 -14.86 -11.32
C LEU A 569 -18.67 -13.96 -12.41
N ASN A 570 -19.15 -12.79 -11.99
CA ASN A 570 -19.51 -11.72 -12.90
C ASN A 570 -18.30 -10.86 -13.20
N THR A 571 -17.82 -10.89 -14.44
CA THR A 571 -16.60 -10.21 -14.93
C THR A 571 -16.83 -8.75 -15.35
N LYS A 572 -18.02 -8.17 -15.11
CA LYS A 572 -18.31 -6.77 -15.42
C LYS A 572 -17.34 -5.85 -14.71
N VAL A 573 -16.63 -5.01 -15.45
CA VAL A 573 -15.67 -4.01 -14.92
C VAL A 573 -16.39 -2.68 -14.69
N GLY A 574 -16.09 -2.03 -13.53
CA GLY A 574 -16.57 -0.69 -13.20
C GLY A 574 -18.03 -0.62 -12.73
N GLY A 575 -18.50 0.58 -12.44
CA GLY A 575 -19.85 0.87 -11.96
C GLY A 575 -19.99 0.91 -10.44
N PRO A 576 -21.17 1.21 -9.90
CA PRO A 576 -21.40 1.36 -8.46
C PRO A 576 -20.95 0.18 -7.62
N GLY A 577 -20.72 0.41 -6.32
CA GLY A 577 -20.48 -0.64 -5.34
C GLY A 577 -21.66 -1.62 -5.24
N VAL A 578 -21.35 -2.87 -4.89
CA VAL A 578 -22.34 -3.95 -4.71
C VAL A 578 -22.37 -4.42 -3.27
N TYR A 579 -23.44 -5.05 -2.88
CA TYR A 579 -23.74 -5.51 -1.54
C TYR A 579 -23.82 -7.04 -1.51
N PRO A 580 -22.67 -7.76 -1.42
CA PRO A 580 -22.69 -9.21 -1.27
C PRO A 580 -23.44 -9.60 0.01
N PRO A 581 -24.01 -10.81 0.09
CA PRO A 581 -24.69 -11.26 1.30
C PRO A 581 -23.79 -11.22 2.54
N GLN A 582 -24.33 -10.79 3.67
CA GLN A 582 -23.68 -10.81 4.97
C GLN A 582 -24.71 -11.05 6.08
N PRO A 583 -24.28 -11.46 7.30
CA PRO A 583 -25.18 -11.57 8.45
C PRO A 583 -25.88 -10.24 8.76
N LYS A 584 -27.15 -10.31 9.18
CA LYS A 584 -27.96 -9.11 9.49
C LYS A 584 -27.39 -8.33 10.69
N GLU A 585 -26.74 -9.03 11.59
CA GLU A 585 -26.21 -8.51 12.85
C GLU A 585 -24.97 -7.65 12.70
N VAL A 586 -24.37 -7.56 11.51
CA VAL A 586 -23.16 -6.76 11.23
C VAL A 586 -23.34 -5.29 11.66
N PHE A 587 -24.55 -4.75 11.55
CA PHE A 587 -24.85 -3.37 11.95
C PHE A 587 -25.48 -3.23 13.35
N ALA A 588 -25.59 -4.31 14.14
CA ALA A 588 -26.26 -4.30 15.43
C ALA A 588 -25.67 -3.30 16.43
N PHE A 589 -24.37 -3.03 16.32
CA PHE A 589 -23.65 -2.14 17.25
C PHE A 589 -23.24 -0.81 16.61
N THR A 590 -23.75 -0.47 15.42
CA THR A 590 -23.49 0.84 14.83
C THR A 590 -24.44 1.88 15.42
N GLN A 591 -23.93 3.09 15.70
CA GLN A 591 -24.73 4.17 16.29
C GLN A 591 -25.89 4.59 15.38
N SER A 592 -25.66 4.65 14.08
CA SER A 592 -26.70 4.92 13.08
C SER A 592 -27.23 3.60 12.51
N GLN A 593 -28.56 3.47 12.52
CA GLN A 593 -29.18 2.31 11.86
C GLN A 593 -28.91 2.34 10.36
N ARG A 594 -28.44 1.22 9.83
CA ARG A 594 -28.07 1.07 8.42
C ARG A 594 -28.77 -0.12 7.81
N THR A 595 -28.95 -0.02 6.50
CA THR A 595 -29.46 -1.14 5.70
C THR A 595 -28.33 -1.68 4.81
N TRP A 596 -28.34 -2.99 4.62
CA TRP A 596 -27.51 -3.64 3.62
C TRP A 596 -28.44 -4.16 2.52
N PRO A 597 -28.64 -3.37 1.43
CA PRO A 597 -29.55 -3.77 0.36
C PRO A 597 -28.89 -4.82 -0.50
N GLU A 598 -28.92 -6.07 -0.06
CA GLU A 598 -28.26 -7.19 -0.70
C GLU A 598 -28.51 -7.18 -2.22
N SER A 599 -27.41 -7.20 -2.99
CA SER A 599 -27.44 -7.22 -4.45
C SER A 599 -28.05 -8.51 -4.96
N LYS A 600 -28.88 -8.40 -6.02
CA LYS A 600 -29.58 -9.53 -6.65
C LYS A 600 -29.04 -9.78 -8.07
N GLY A 601 -29.34 -10.96 -8.60
CA GLY A 601 -28.93 -11.34 -9.95
C GLY A 601 -27.41 -11.33 -10.14
N PRO A 602 -26.89 -10.93 -11.31
CA PRO A 602 -25.46 -10.95 -11.61
C PRO A 602 -24.61 -10.08 -10.68
N ASP A 603 -25.13 -8.97 -10.14
CA ASP A 603 -24.40 -8.06 -9.27
C ASP A 603 -24.06 -8.68 -7.90
N ARG A 604 -24.81 -9.71 -7.45
CA ARG A 604 -24.49 -10.51 -6.27
C ARG A 604 -23.12 -11.21 -6.37
N PHE A 605 -22.68 -11.52 -7.58
CA PHE A 605 -21.51 -12.32 -7.91
C PHE A 605 -20.36 -11.50 -8.50
N ARG A 606 -20.38 -10.18 -8.32
CA ARG A 606 -19.29 -9.32 -8.76
C ARG A 606 -18.03 -9.53 -7.92
N ARG A 607 -16.88 -9.16 -8.50
CA ARG A 607 -15.58 -9.22 -7.84
C ARG A 607 -15.54 -8.46 -6.53
N GLY A 608 -14.71 -8.93 -5.60
CA GLY A 608 -14.54 -8.36 -4.27
C GLY A 608 -14.16 -6.89 -4.25
N VAL A 609 -13.44 -6.39 -5.26
CA VAL A 609 -13.06 -4.97 -5.39
C VAL A 609 -14.26 -4.02 -5.50
N TYR A 610 -15.44 -4.53 -5.87
CA TYR A 610 -16.69 -3.76 -5.95
C TYR A 610 -17.57 -3.85 -4.71
N THR A 611 -17.17 -4.64 -3.70
CA THR A 611 -17.89 -4.69 -2.42
C THR A 611 -17.96 -3.31 -1.79
N TYR A 612 -19.17 -2.86 -1.45
CA TYR A 612 -19.39 -1.58 -0.78
C TYR A 612 -18.67 -1.53 0.57
N ILE A 613 -17.91 -0.47 0.82
CA ILE A 613 -17.10 -0.33 2.03
C ILE A 613 -17.71 0.73 2.93
N TRP A 614 -18.34 0.27 4.03
CA TRP A 614 -18.65 1.10 5.21
C TRP A 614 -17.42 1.16 6.12
N ARG A 615 -16.95 2.36 6.49
CA ARG A 615 -15.76 2.50 7.35
C ARG A 615 -15.98 1.97 8.75
N GLN A 616 -17.16 2.23 9.32
CA GLN A 616 -17.49 1.80 10.68
C GLN A 616 -17.89 0.32 10.79
N SER A 617 -18.25 -0.31 9.68
CA SER A 617 -18.71 -1.70 9.70
C SER A 617 -18.49 -2.34 8.32
N GLN A 618 -17.28 -2.83 8.11
CA GLN A 618 -16.93 -3.48 6.86
C GLN A 618 -17.55 -4.89 6.75
N HIS A 619 -17.66 -5.37 5.52
CA HIS A 619 -18.11 -6.73 5.24
C HIS A 619 -17.23 -7.77 5.99
N PRO A 620 -17.81 -8.76 6.70
CA PRO A 620 -17.07 -9.71 7.54
C PRO A 620 -15.93 -10.45 6.83
N LEU A 621 -16.09 -10.79 5.55
CA LEU A 621 -15.03 -11.40 4.77
C LEU A 621 -13.77 -10.51 4.73
N LEU A 622 -13.94 -9.19 4.51
CA LEU A 622 -12.81 -8.28 4.43
C LEU A 622 -12.06 -8.20 5.77
N THR A 623 -12.79 -8.06 6.87
CA THR A 623 -12.19 -7.98 8.21
C THR A 623 -11.56 -9.30 8.65
N THR A 624 -12.18 -10.45 8.33
CA THR A 624 -11.66 -11.78 8.70
C THR A 624 -10.35 -12.09 7.96
N PHE A 625 -10.18 -11.62 6.74
CA PHE A 625 -9.00 -11.87 5.89
C PHE A 625 -8.09 -10.64 5.75
N ASP A 626 -7.95 -9.85 6.83
CA ASP A 626 -7.01 -8.73 6.96
C ASP A 626 -7.19 -7.63 5.89
N GLY A 627 -8.41 -7.30 5.49
CA GLY A 627 -8.71 -6.15 4.65
C GLY A 627 -8.28 -4.84 5.30
N ALA A 628 -7.98 -3.81 4.50
CA ALA A 628 -7.64 -2.49 5.00
C ALA A 628 -8.84 -1.83 5.70
N ASP A 629 -8.60 -1.09 6.78
CA ASP A 629 -9.66 -0.41 7.57
C ASP A 629 -10.27 0.82 6.86
N ALA A 630 -9.62 1.30 5.80
CA ALA A 630 -9.98 2.50 5.05
C ALA A 630 -10.01 3.81 5.88
N GLN A 631 -9.44 3.81 7.09
CA GLN A 631 -9.29 5.01 7.93
C GLN A 631 -7.98 5.73 7.64
N THR A 632 -6.90 4.96 7.48
CA THR A 632 -5.56 5.46 7.19
C THR A 632 -5.01 4.84 5.91
N ALA A 633 -3.95 5.43 5.33
CA ALA A 633 -3.27 4.85 4.17
C ALA A 633 -2.65 3.50 4.55
N CYS A 634 -3.19 2.41 4.01
CA CYS A 634 -2.68 1.07 4.25
C CYS A 634 -1.62 0.74 3.19
N THR A 635 -0.36 0.80 3.58
CA THR A 635 0.81 0.52 2.72
C THR A 635 1.10 -0.97 2.61
N LYS A 636 0.64 -1.76 3.59
CA LYS A 636 0.77 -3.21 3.65
C LYS A 636 -0.35 -3.81 4.48
N ARG A 637 -1.05 -4.78 3.91
CA ARG A 637 -2.01 -5.59 4.67
C ARG A 637 -1.27 -6.68 5.46
N ASN A 638 -1.76 -6.98 6.64
CA ASN A 638 -1.34 -8.18 7.35
C ASN A 638 -1.72 -9.43 6.54
N ARG A 639 -1.06 -10.53 6.82
CA ARG A 639 -1.39 -11.86 6.27
C ARG A 639 -1.39 -12.85 7.41
N SER A 640 -2.45 -12.78 8.23
CA SER A 640 -2.65 -13.74 9.32
C SER A 640 -3.16 -15.07 8.79
N ASN A 641 -3.01 -16.11 9.59
CA ASN A 641 -3.65 -17.41 9.37
C ASN A 641 -4.30 -17.83 10.69
N THR A 642 -5.62 -17.75 10.74
CA THR A 642 -6.38 -17.93 11.99
C THR A 642 -7.45 -19.01 11.85
N PRO A 643 -7.84 -19.68 12.97
CA PRO A 643 -8.97 -20.61 12.96
C PRO A 643 -10.28 -20.00 12.47
N LEU A 644 -10.51 -18.69 12.70
CA LEU A 644 -11.69 -17.98 12.23
C LEU A 644 -11.78 -17.94 10.71
N GLN A 645 -10.65 -17.82 10.04
CA GLN A 645 -10.58 -17.85 8.56
C GLN A 645 -11.02 -19.22 8.03
N ALA A 646 -10.54 -20.31 8.62
CA ALA A 646 -10.94 -21.66 8.25
C ALA A 646 -12.44 -21.90 8.53
N LEU A 647 -12.94 -21.43 9.68
CA LEU A 647 -14.36 -21.50 10.01
C LEU A 647 -15.23 -20.68 9.05
N HIS A 648 -14.76 -19.52 8.63
CA HIS A 648 -15.45 -18.68 7.63
C HIS A 648 -15.59 -19.43 6.29
N LEU A 649 -14.51 -20.00 5.76
CA LEU A 649 -14.55 -20.77 4.53
C LEU A 649 -15.48 -22.00 4.61
N ALA A 650 -15.47 -22.64 5.79
CA ALA A 650 -16.26 -23.86 5.96
C ALA A 650 -17.76 -23.60 6.19
N ASN A 651 -18.15 -22.50 6.85
CA ASN A 651 -19.48 -22.32 7.41
C ASN A 651 -20.25 -21.08 6.91
N ASP A 652 -19.53 -20.10 6.30
CA ASP A 652 -20.22 -18.93 5.76
C ASP A 652 -21.22 -19.35 4.68
N PRO A 653 -22.49 -18.88 4.75
CA PRO A 653 -23.54 -19.29 3.82
C PRO A 653 -23.19 -19.04 2.34
N VAL A 654 -22.41 -17.97 2.04
CA VAL A 654 -21.99 -17.66 0.67
C VAL A 654 -20.97 -18.68 0.17
N PHE A 655 -19.99 -19.09 1.00
CA PHE A 655 -19.03 -20.13 0.62
C PHE A 655 -19.69 -21.49 0.49
N VAL A 656 -20.67 -21.82 1.31
CA VAL A 656 -21.49 -23.05 1.17
C VAL A 656 -22.32 -23.01 -0.12
N GLU A 657 -22.93 -21.87 -0.45
CA GLU A 657 -23.62 -21.64 -1.74
C GLU A 657 -22.68 -21.88 -2.92
N LEU A 658 -21.49 -21.24 -2.89
CA LEU A 658 -20.50 -21.35 -3.97
C LEU A 658 -19.93 -22.77 -4.11
N ALA A 659 -19.73 -23.49 -3.01
CA ALA A 659 -19.34 -24.90 -3.04
C ALA A 659 -20.42 -25.77 -3.69
N THR A 660 -21.69 -25.49 -3.38
CA THR A 660 -22.83 -26.18 -4.01
C THR A 660 -22.87 -25.92 -5.52
N GLU A 661 -22.66 -24.68 -5.93
CA GLU A 661 -22.61 -24.32 -7.36
C GLU A 661 -21.37 -24.92 -8.07
N LEU A 662 -20.23 -25.03 -7.38
CA LEU A 662 -19.06 -25.74 -7.91
C LEU A 662 -19.40 -27.23 -8.11
N GLY A 663 -20.06 -27.88 -7.14
CA GLY A 663 -20.50 -29.28 -7.28
C GLY A 663 -21.40 -29.48 -8.52
N ARG A 664 -22.39 -28.60 -8.70
CA ARG A 664 -23.25 -28.61 -9.90
C ARG A 664 -22.49 -28.38 -11.20
N ARG A 665 -21.51 -27.47 -11.16
CA ARG A 665 -20.64 -27.22 -12.32
C ARG A 665 -19.80 -28.45 -12.67
N VAL A 666 -19.25 -29.14 -11.68
CA VAL A 666 -18.45 -30.35 -11.86
C VAL A 666 -19.29 -31.47 -12.51
N GLU A 667 -20.52 -31.63 -12.06
CA GLU A 667 -21.45 -32.62 -12.68
C GLU A 667 -21.75 -32.30 -14.13
N ARG A 668 -21.91 -31.03 -14.48
CA ARG A 668 -22.25 -30.58 -15.84
C ARG A 668 -21.05 -30.57 -16.79
N ASP A 669 -19.88 -29.97 -16.30
CA ASP A 669 -18.75 -29.59 -17.15
C ASP A 669 -17.54 -30.52 -16.96
N GLY A 670 -17.51 -31.37 -15.91
CA GLY A 670 -16.34 -32.12 -15.47
C GLY A 670 -16.01 -33.39 -16.29
N GLY A 671 -16.84 -33.76 -17.25
CA GLY A 671 -16.64 -34.97 -18.08
C GLY A 671 -17.48 -36.18 -17.63
N GLY A 672 -17.27 -37.33 -18.30
CA GLY A 672 -18.14 -38.49 -18.15
C GLY A 672 -17.94 -39.33 -16.89
N ASP A 673 -16.72 -39.42 -16.38
CA ASP A 673 -16.38 -40.24 -15.21
C ASP A 673 -15.91 -39.42 -14.02
N ASP A 674 -15.88 -40.04 -12.86
CA ASP A 674 -15.47 -39.36 -11.62
C ASP A 674 -13.98 -38.93 -11.62
N ALA A 675 -13.11 -39.65 -12.29
CA ALA A 675 -11.71 -39.28 -12.40
C ALA A 675 -11.52 -38.00 -13.23
N ALA A 676 -12.25 -37.85 -14.33
CA ALA A 676 -12.30 -36.63 -15.12
C ALA A 676 -12.87 -35.44 -14.30
N LYS A 677 -13.95 -35.70 -13.54
CA LYS A 677 -14.57 -34.70 -12.65
C LYS A 677 -13.64 -34.24 -11.53
N VAL A 678 -12.90 -35.14 -10.93
CA VAL A 678 -11.86 -34.82 -9.93
C VAL A 678 -10.76 -33.93 -10.56
N ARG A 679 -10.30 -34.31 -11.76
CA ARG A 679 -9.29 -33.51 -12.49
C ARG A 679 -9.82 -32.11 -12.80
N PHE A 680 -11.05 -32.00 -13.30
CA PHE A 680 -11.69 -30.72 -13.56
C PHE A 680 -11.77 -29.85 -12.30
N THR A 681 -12.16 -30.44 -11.17
CA THR A 681 -12.27 -29.72 -9.88
C THR A 681 -10.91 -29.21 -9.40
N TYR A 682 -9.86 -30.02 -9.52
CA TYR A 682 -8.49 -29.59 -9.18
C TYR A 682 -8.02 -28.46 -10.07
N ARG A 683 -8.26 -28.52 -11.36
CA ARG A 683 -7.94 -27.42 -12.28
C ARG A 683 -8.71 -26.14 -11.98
N ALA A 684 -9.99 -26.26 -11.61
CA ALA A 684 -10.85 -25.13 -11.27
C ALA A 684 -10.46 -24.46 -9.93
N CYS A 685 -10.02 -25.24 -8.93
CA CYS A 685 -9.67 -24.76 -7.60
C CYS A 685 -8.19 -24.43 -7.44
N PHE A 686 -7.30 -25.24 -8.04
CA PHE A 686 -5.86 -25.19 -7.78
C PHE A 686 -5.02 -24.89 -9.02
N GLY A 687 -5.61 -24.88 -10.22
CA GLY A 687 -4.91 -24.63 -11.48
C GLY A 687 -3.93 -25.75 -11.88
N ARG A 688 -4.10 -26.96 -11.35
CA ARG A 688 -3.25 -28.12 -11.60
C ARG A 688 -4.05 -29.42 -11.64
N ASP A 689 -3.45 -30.49 -12.11
CA ASP A 689 -4.01 -31.83 -11.98
C ASP A 689 -3.76 -32.38 -10.56
N PRO A 690 -4.62 -33.30 -10.07
CA PRO A 690 -4.36 -34.01 -8.82
C PRO A 690 -3.22 -35.02 -9.00
N THR A 691 -2.46 -35.25 -7.95
CA THR A 691 -1.59 -36.42 -7.85
C THR A 691 -2.44 -37.70 -7.77
N THR A 692 -1.86 -38.86 -8.08
CA THR A 692 -2.55 -40.15 -7.96
C THR A 692 -3.13 -40.36 -6.56
N GLN A 693 -2.40 -39.96 -5.51
CA GLN A 693 -2.84 -40.11 -4.13
C GLN A 693 -3.99 -39.16 -3.79
N GLU A 694 -3.95 -37.91 -4.24
CA GLU A 694 -5.03 -36.94 -4.06
C GLU A 694 -6.30 -37.40 -4.76
N ALA A 695 -6.19 -37.83 -6.03
CA ALA A 695 -7.32 -38.37 -6.79
C ALA A 695 -7.98 -39.55 -6.06
N ALA A 696 -7.19 -40.51 -5.59
CA ALA A 696 -7.70 -41.67 -4.86
C ALA A 696 -8.42 -41.26 -3.55
N ARG A 697 -7.90 -40.30 -2.80
CA ARG A 697 -8.54 -39.79 -1.57
C ARG A 697 -9.87 -39.11 -1.85
N VAL A 698 -9.90 -38.26 -2.88
CA VAL A 698 -11.14 -37.53 -3.26
C VAL A 698 -12.20 -38.50 -3.77
N LEU A 699 -11.84 -39.49 -4.57
CA LEU A 699 -12.75 -40.52 -5.05
C LEU A 699 -13.34 -41.36 -3.90
N ALA A 700 -12.50 -41.75 -2.93
CA ALA A 700 -12.96 -42.50 -1.75
C ALA A 700 -13.92 -41.66 -0.91
N TYR A 701 -13.61 -40.35 -0.70
CA TYR A 701 -14.51 -39.43 0.00
C TYR A 701 -15.85 -39.26 -0.74
N LEU A 702 -15.80 -39.06 -2.06
CA LEU A 702 -16.99 -38.91 -2.90
C LEU A 702 -17.88 -40.13 -2.80
N GLU A 703 -17.31 -41.35 -2.87
CA GLU A 703 -18.03 -42.58 -2.72
C GLU A 703 -18.71 -42.72 -1.34
N ALA A 704 -17.99 -42.37 -0.28
CA ALA A 704 -18.53 -42.34 1.07
C ALA A 704 -19.73 -41.36 1.20
N GLN A 705 -19.60 -40.16 0.63
CA GLN A 705 -20.70 -39.18 0.61
C GLN A 705 -21.92 -39.66 -0.14
N ARG A 706 -21.75 -40.32 -1.31
CA ARG A 706 -22.86 -40.88 -2.10
C ARG A 706 -23.70 -41.92 -1.36
N ARG A 707 -23.10 -42.65 -0.43
CA ARG A 707 -23.81 -43.62 0.44
C ARG A 707 -24.76 -42.91 1.43
N THR A 708 -24.46 -41.65 1.78
CA THR A 708 -25.24 -40.88 2.75
C THR A 708 -26.21 -39.92 2.04
N ASP A 709 -25.69 -39.17 1.06
CA ASP A 709 -26.44 -38.21 0.24
C ASP A 709 -25.83 -38.16 -1.17
N ALA A 710 -26.44 -38.91 -2.10
CA ALA A 710 -25.96 -39.01 -3.48
C ALA A 710 -26.00 -37.65 -4.20
N ALA A 711 -27.04 -36.86 -3.98
CA ALA A 711 -27.24 -35.56 -4.64
C ALA A 711 -26.28 -34.49 -4.08
N GLY A 712 -25.96 -34.56 -2.79
CA GLY A 712 -25.04 -33.64 -2.08
C GLY A 712 -23.57 -34.04 -2.15
N ALA A 713 -23.21 -35.16 -2.76
CA ALA A 713 -21.85 -35.71 -2.74
C ALA A 713 -20.81 -34.77 -3.38
N TRP A 714 -21.07 -34.24 -4.58
CA TRP A 714 -20.21 -33.26 -5.23
C TRP A 714 -20.17 -31.90 -4.51
N PRO A 715 -21.30 -31.30 -4.07
CA PRO A 715 -21.29 -30.14 -3.17
C PRO A 715 -20.42 -30.32 -1.91
N ALA A 716 -20.53 -31.46 -1.22
CA ALA A 716 -19.71 -31.76 -0.05
C ALA A 716 -18.22 -31.88 -0.41
N THR A 717 -17.89 -32.53 -1.52
CA THR A 717 -16.51 -32.65 -2.03
C THR A 717 -15.93 -31.28 -2.40
N ALA A 718 -16.70 -30.45 -3.09
CA ALA A 718 -16.31 -29.09 -3.44
C ALA A 718 -16.03 -28.23 -2.19
N ARG A 719 -16.88 -28.35 -1.15
CA ARG A 719 -16.69 -27.64 0.13
C ARG A 719 -15.38 -28.02 0.82
N VAL A 720 -15.02 -29.32 0.81
CA VAL A 720 -13.74 -29.77 1.36
C VAL A 720 -12.58 -29.17 0.58
N LEU A 721 -12.59 -29.22 -0.76
CA LEU A 721 -11.51 -28.71 -1.60
C LEU A 721 -11.36 -27.19 -1.48
N MET A 722 -12.46 -26.43 -1.43
CA MET A 722 -12.42 -24.98 -1.22
C MET A 722 -11.93 -24.56 0.17
N ASN A 723 -11.90 -25.47 1.15
CA ASN A 723 -11.39 -25.21 2.51
C ASN A 723 -9.94 -25.70 2.71
N LEU A 724 -9.30 -26.23 1.69
CA LEU A 724 -7.88 -26.58 1.75
C LEU A 724 -7.01 -25.31 1.74
N ASP A 725 -5.89 -25.35 2.46
CA ASP A 725 -4.93 -24.25 2.51
C ASP A 725 -4.43 -23.83 1.11
N GLU A 726 -4.26 -24.78 0.20
CA GLU A 726 -3.86 -24.50 -1.19
C GLU A 726 -4.87 -23.62 -1.94
N PHE A 727 -6.19 -23.70 -1.62
CA PHE A 727 -7.19 -22.88 -2.26
C PHE A 727 -6.98 -21.39 -1.99
N ILE A 728 -6.59 -21.04 -0.76
CA ILE A 728 -6.39 -19.67 -0.31
C ILE A 728 -4.92 -19.24 -0.31
N THR A 729 -4.03 -20.06 -0.84
CA THR A 729 -2.59 -19.79 -0.85
C THR A 729 -2.07 -19.74 -2.28
N ARG A 730 -1.12 -18.83 -2.51
CA ARG A 730 -0.35 -18.71 -3.75
C ARG A 730 1.09 -19.16 -3.46
N GLU A 731 1.59 -20.16 -4.18
CA GLU A 731 2.96 -20.65 -4.13
C GLU A 731 3.92 -19.95 -5.05
#